data_21f32aeb3556fd194eee05324aac0683
#
_entry.id   21f32aeb3556fd194eee05324aac0683
#
_cell.length_a   1.000
_cell.length_b   1.000
_cell.length_c   1.000
_cell.angle_alpha   90.00
_cell.angle_beta   90.00
_cell.angle_gamma   90.00
#
_symmetry.space_group_name_H-M   'P 1'
#
loop_
_entity.id
_entity.type
_entity.pdbx_description
1 polymer ?
#
loop_
_entity_poly.entity_id
_entity_poly.type
_entity_poly.pdbx_seq_one_letter_code
_entity_poly.pdbx_strand_id
1 'polypeptide(L)'
;AAFIKPTSNVALCATKIELYEAMQYYDYIELQPLDCYKNLLDRGSITDVDDLKWYLQFIYDTAKETGKMVIASSDAHYVNPNEKRLRDVYINAKAIGNARHPLYIYNKQARKATSNPNQHLLTTDEMLKAFEWMGEDVAYEIVVENTNKLKLLTEPIFPIKDKLYPPDIEGSDQKLRDICFETAHEWYGKDLPDIVEKRLTRELDSIIGHGYYVVYYISHLLVKKSNDDGYLVGSRGSVGSSFVATMSNITEVNPLTPHYVCKNCQHYEFLDGDEAKSGFDLPDKICPVCGEIMRGDGQDIPFETFLGFEGDKVPDIDLNFSGEYQPNAHAYTKEVFGDDHVFRAGTVGTVQEKTAYGYVKGYEEEMECEPFNEAKRVDLAKGCEGVKRTTGQHPGGIVVVPLDMDVHDFTPVQYPANNPNATWKTTHFDFHQIHDNILKFDILGHVDPTAMKMLERITGVNVRQIPMNDQATMAIFSTTESLKIDTTKYNEVTGAAGIPEFGTPFVRGILELTKPTTFAELVTISGLSHGTDVWLGNAKDLIDNGTCKLNEVIGCRDDIMVDLMGYGVKPKLSFTIMESVRKGKGLKDEWVTEMKANNVPAWFIDSCTKIKYMFPKAHAVAYVMMAHLARCIEEVSSKNNNDWV
;
A
#
# COMPACT_ATOMS: atom_id res chain seq x y z
N ALA A 1 24.51 -0.25 26.25
CA ALA A 1 25.77 -0.17 25.53
C ALA A 1 26.28 1.28 25.52
N ALA A 2 27.54 1.49 25.90
CA ALA A 2 28.14 2.80 25.77
C ALA A 2 28.88 2.89 24.46
N PHE A 3 28.44 3.79 23.62
CA PHE A 3 29.19 4.19 22.45
C PHE A 3 30.06 5.39 22.79
N ILE A 4 31.36 5.23 22.79
CA ILE A 4 32.26 6.36 22.68
C ILE A 4 32.39 6.68 21.19
N LYS A 5 31.31 7.22 20.62
CA LYS A 5 31.37 7.81 19.29
C LYS A 5 32.08 9.15 19.34
N PRO A 6 32.72 9.57 18.24
CA PRO A 6 33.34 10.90 18.14
C PRO A 6 32.42 12.06 18.46
N THR A 7 31.11 11.83 18.53
CA THR A 7 30.06 12.79 18.84
C THR A 7 29.37 12.56 20.19
N SER A 8 29.78 11.55 20.97
CA SER A 8 29.17 11.29 22.28
C SER A 8 29.77 12.17 23.37
N ASN A 9 28.93 12.54 24.37
CA ASN A 9 29.37 13.32 25.51
C ASN A 9 30.47 12.61 26.36
N VAL A 10 30.53 11.27 26.29
CA VAL A 10 31.54 10.46 26.99
C VAL A 10 32.93 10.64 26.40
N ALA A 11 33.05 10.86 25.08
CA ALA A 11 34.32 11.17 24.44
C ALA A 11 34.87 12.55 24.80
N LEU A 12 34.11 13.37 25.52
CA LEU A 12 34.47 14.75 25.94
C LEU A 12 34.64 14.89 27.45
N CYS A 13 34.60 13.78 28.22
CA CYS A 13 34.83 13.81 29.65
C CYS A 13 36.27 14.28 29.94
N ALA A 14 36.42 15.42 30.57
CA ALA A 14 37.74 16.03 30.85
C ALA A 14 38.43 15.42 32.07
N THR A 15 37.69 14.75 32.95
CA THR A 15 38.20 14.18 34.18
C THR A 15 37.85 12.71 34.37
N LYS A 16 38.65 12.02 35.17
CA LYS A 16 38.40 10.58 35.49
C LYS A 16 37.09 10.40 36.25
N ILE A 17 36.65 11.39 37.04
CA ILE A 17 35.41 11.37 37.81
C ILE A 17 34.20 11.39 36.84
N GLU A 18 34.20 12.32 35.89
CA GLU A 18 33.13 12.43 34.87
C GLU A 18 33.05 11.17 34.04
N LEU A 19 34.17 10.59 33.64
CA LEU A 19 34.22 9.35 32.88
C LEU A 19 33.68 8.18 33.72
N TYR A 20 34.09 8.11 35.00
CA TYR A 20 33.59 7.11 35.93
C TYR A 20 32.08 7.16 36.11
N GLU A 21 31.52 8.37 36.33
CA GLU A 21 30.09 8.60 36.48
C GLU A 21 29.34 8.22 35.19
N ALA A 22 29.84 8.60 34.03
CA ALA A 22 29.25 8.25 32.74
C ALA A 22 29.20 6.74 32.52
N MET A 23 30.25 6.00 32.87
CA MET A 23 30.33 4.56 32.70
C MET A 23 29.32 3.77 33.56
N GLN A 24 28.78 4.37 34.65
CA GLN A 24 27.80 3.66 35.48
C GLN A 24 26.50 3.32 34.73
N TYR A 25 26.13 4.09 33.73
CA TYR A 25 24.91 3.89 32.96
C TYR A 25 25.01 2.78 31.91
N TYR A 26 26.21 2.18 31.71
CA TYR A 26 26.45 1.28 30.60
C TYR A 26 26.92 -0.10 31.06
N ASP A 27 26.52 -1.14 30.32
CA ASP A 27 26.91 -2.52 30.62
C ASP A 27 28.34 -2.83 30.16
N TYR A 28 28.77 -2.24 29.04
CA TYR A 28 30.10 -2.36 28.48
C TYR A 28 30.54 -1.08 27.76
N ILE A 29 31.81 -0.96 27.50
CA ILE A 29 32.43 0.19 26.82
C ILE A 29 32.92 -0.27 25.44
N GLU A 30 32.71 0.53 24.42
CA GLU A 30 33.09 0.26 23.05
C GLU A 30 34.18 1.24 22.60
N LEU A 31 35.29 0.70 22.10
CA LEU A 31 36.36 1.45 21.44
C LEU A 31 36.30 1.19 19.93
N GLN A 32 36.64 2.21 19.16
CA GLN A 32 36.72 2.16 17.71
C GLN A 32 38.13 2.38 17.21
N PRO A 33 38.49 1.96 15.98
CA PRO A 33 39.79 2.27 15.38
C PRO A 33 40.11 3.77 15.38
N LEU A 34 41.36 4.14 15.49
CA LEU A 34 41.82 5.54 15.53
C LEU A 34 41.27 6.39 14.38
N ASP A 35 41.13 5.80 13.19
CA ASP A 35 40.60 6.49 12.01
C ASP A 35 39.14 6.95 12.20
N CYS A 36 38.33 6.24 13.01
CA CYS A 36 36.96 6.63 13.31
C CYS A 36 36.86 7.95 14.10
N TYR A 37 37.92 8.35 14.79
CA TYR A 37 38.00 9.60 15.55
C TYR A 37 38.66 10.74 14.78
N LYS A 38 38.97 10.56 13.51
CA LYS A 38 39.65 11.54 12.67
C LYS A 38 39.00 12.92 12.71
N ASN A 39 37.68 13.00 12.81
CA ASN A 39 36.97 14.26 12.91
C ASN A 39 37.29 15.06 14.20
N LEU A 40 37.69 14.42 15.29
CA LEU A 40 38.12 15.11 16.52
C LEU A 40 39.48 15.77 16.32
N LEU A 41 40.38 15.10 15.60
CA LEU A 41 41.66 15.65 15.18
C LEU A 41 41.50 16.80 14.20
N ASP A 42 40.68 16.60 13.16
CA ASP A 42 40.41 17.62 12.12
C ASP A 42 39.76 18.90 12.68
N ARG A 43 38.98 18.79 13.77
CA ARG A 43 38.36 19.94 14.46
C ARG A 43 39.23 20.57 15.55
N GLY A 44 40.39 19.98 15.81
CA GLY A 44 41.26 20.42 16.90
C GLY A 44 40.70 20.17 18.30
N SER A 45 39.75 19.23 18.44
CA SER A 45 39.23 18.82 19.76
C SER A 45 40.26 17.92 20.50
N ILE A 46 41.11 17.25 19.76
CA ILE A 46 42.26 16.49 20.22
C ILE A 46 43.46 16.96 19.38
N THR A 47 44.60 17.16 20.03
CA THR A 47 45.77 17.82 19.43
C THR A 47 46.39 16.97 18.31
N ASP A 48 46.65 15.70 18.60
CA ASP A 48 47.27 14.77 17.67
C ASP A 48 46.88 13.31 17.96
N VAL A 49 47.47 12.38 17.21
CA VAL A 49 47.15 10.95 17.32
C VAL A 49 47.65 10.36 18.64
N ASP A 50 48.74 10.88 19.23
CA ASP A 50 49.26 10.34 20.48
C ASP A 50 48.40 10.80 21.68
N ASP A 51 47.86 12.02 21.65
CA ASP A 51 46.84 12.46 22.58
C ASP A 51 45.56 11.58 22.45
N LEU A 52 45.14 11.23 21.23
CA LEU A 52 44.00 10.34 21.01
C LEU A 52 44.26 8.94 21.59
N LYS A 53 45.44 8.36 21.35
CA LYS A 53 45.84 7.05 21.92
C LYS A 53 45.84 7.10 23.45
N TRP A 54 46.43 8.15 24.03
CA TRP A 54 46.44 8.35 25.48
C TRP A 54 45.00 8.41 26.01
N TYR A 55 44.14 9.11 25.36
CA TYR A 55 42.74 9.24 25.79
C TYR A 55 41.96 7.92 25.70
N LEU A 56 42.13 7.16 24.62
CA LEU A 56 41.49 5.84 24.47
C LEU A 56 42.07 4.83 25.49
N GLN A 57 43.37 4.89 25.79
CA GLN A 57 43.98 4.09 26.85
C GLN A 57 43.42 4.47 28.23
N PHE A 58 43.27 5.75 28.50
CA PHE A 58 42.66 6.24 29.72
C PHE A 58 41.20 5.77 29.92
N ILE A 59 40.43 5.70 28.83
CA ILE A 59 39.07 5.12 28.84
C ILE A 59 39.13 3.63 29.15
N TYR A 60 40.02 2.88 28.50
CA TYR A 60 40.22 1.45 28.74
C TYR A 60 40.59 1.17 30.21
N ASP A 61 41.58 1.87 30.74
CA ASP A 61 42.05 1.70 32.12
C ASP A 61 40.93 2.03 33.13
N THR A 62 40.18 3.13 32.92
CA THR A 62 39.07 3.49 33.78
C THR A 62 37.93 2.45 33.69
N ALA A 63 37.65 1.90 32.53
CA ALA A 63 36.67 0.83 32.40
C ALA A 63 37.08 -0.43 33.15
N LYS A 64 38.34 -0.81 33.08
CA LYS A 64 38.91 -1.96 33.85
C LYS A 64 38.79 -1.72 35.35
N GLU A 65 39.13 -0.53 35.84
CA GLU A 65 38.98 -0.17 37.25
C GLU A 65 37.53 -0.23 37.75
N THR A 66 36.57 0.14 36.90
CA THR A 66 35.13 0.09 37.20
C THR A 66 34.52 -1.30 36.98
N GLY A 67 35.27 -2.29 36.55
CA GLY A 67 34.79 -3.63 36.24
C GLY A 67 33.93 -3.72 34.99
N LYS A 68 34.01 -2.72 34.10
CA LYS A 68 33.26 -2.70 32.83
C LYS A 68 34.06 -3.46 31.76
N MET A 69 33.33 -4.29 30.98
CA MET A 69 33.89 -4.96 29.81
C MET A 69 34.16 -3.94 28.71
N VAL A 70 35.34 -4.01 28.10
CA VAL A 70 35.67 -3.20 26.92
C VAL A 70 35.65 -4.08 25.68
N ILE A 71 35.00 -3.65 24.63
CA ILE A 71 34.99 -4.29 23.32
C ILE A 71 35.49 -3.36 22.22
N ALA A 72 35.99 -3.91 21.15
CA ALA A 72 36.34 -3.16 19.94
C ALA A 72 35.29 -3.38 18.84
N SER A 73 34.90 -2.30 18.15
CA SER A 73 34.04 -2.36 16.96
C SER A 73 34.57 -1.47 15.84
N SER A 74 34.23 -1.78 14.58
CA SER A 74 34.72 -1.01 13.42
C SER A 74 33.90 0.21 13.05
N ASP A 75 32.79 0.48 13.72
CA ASP A 75 31.80 1.50 13.30
C ASP A 75 31.45 1.40 11.80
N ALA A 76 31.20 0.17 11.33
CA ALA A 76 30.99 -0.11 9.93
C ALA A 76 29.67 0.50 9.41
N HIS A 77 29.78 1.26 8.33
CA HIS A 77 28.66 1.88 7.62
C HIS A 77 28.50 1.37 6.18
N TYR A 78 29.46 0.61 5.68
CA TYR A 78 29.47 -0.04 4.38
C TYR A 78 30.38 -1.29 4.44
N VAL A 79 30.21 -2.21 3.48
CA VAL A 79 30.90 -3.50 3.52
C VAL A 79 32.32 -3.40 2.94
N ASN A 80 32.44 -2.86 1.74
CA ASN A 80 33.71 -2.87 1.01
C ASN A 80 34.41 -1.49 1.02
N PRO A 81 35.74 -1.42 1.07
CA PRO A 81 36.48 -0.14 1.07
C PRO A 81 36.15 0.79 -0.10
N ASN A 82 35.81 0.25 -1.28
CA ASN A 82 35.46 1.03 -2.47
C ASN A 82 34.10 1.75 -2.36
N GLU A 83 33.25 1.33 -1.42
CA GLU A 83 31.94 1.97 -1.15
C GLU A 83 32.05 3.25 -0.32
N LYS A 84 33.25 3.58 0.17
CA LYS A 84 33.51 4.83 0.89
C LYS A 84 32.96 6.06 0.16
N ARG A 85 33.05 6.09 -1.19
CA ARG A 85 32.54 7.20 -1.97
C ARG A 85 31.03 7.39 -1.86
N LEU A 86 30.27 6.33 -1.72
CA LEU A 86 28.82 6.40 -1.46
C LEU A 86 28.56 7.08 -0.11
N ARG A 87 29.34 6.70 0.91
CA ARG A 87 29.29 7.34 2.24
C ARG A 87 29.65 8.82 2.15
N ASP A 88 30.68 9.19 1.38
CA ASP A 88 31.09 10.59 1.16
C ASP A 88 29.99 11.41 0.48
N VAL A 89 29.26 10.84 -0.48
CA VAL A 89 28.10 11.48 -1.11
C VAL A 89 27.03 11.79 -0.04
N TYR A 90 26.71 10.85 0.85
CA TYR A 90 25.74 11.05 1.92
C TYR A 90 26.17 12.09 2.96
N ILE A 91 27.45 12.11 3.36
CA ILE A 91 27.98 13.10 4.31
C ILE A 91 27.83 14.52 3.75
N ASN A 92 27.99 14.68 2.43
CA ASN A 92 27.88 15.99 1.77
C ASN A 92 26.47 16.32 1.27
N ALA A 93 25.54 15.37 1.25
CA ALA A 93 24.16 15.61 0.85
C ALA A 93 23.42 16.55 1.79
N LYS A 94 22.44 17.27 1.24
CA LYS A 94 21.44 18.03 2.02
C LYS A 94 20.26 17.11 2.32
N ALA A 95 20.03 16.88 3.60
CA ALA A 95 18.84 16.18 4.06
C ALA A 95 17.61 17.12 4.04
N ILE A 96 16.45 16.60 4.45
CA ILE A 96 15.21 17.37 4.56
C ILE A 96 15.44 18.57 5.49
N GLY A 97 14.89 19.74 5.12
CA GLY A 97 15.09 20.98 5.86
C GLY A 97 16.51 21.54 5.77
N ASN A 98 17.29 21.14 4.76
CA ASN A 98 18.70 21.50 4.60
C ASN A 98 19.62 21.05 5.75
N ALA A 99 19.19 20.09 6.57
CA ALA A 99 20.04 19.51 7.60
C ALA A 99 21.30 18.87 6.98
N ARG A 100 22.41 18.92 7.71
CA ARG A 100 23.68 18.35 7.30
C ARG A 100 24.07 17.18 8.20
N HIS A 101 24.78 16.22 7.62
CA HIS A 101 25.33 15.11 8.38
C HIS A 101 26.28 15.60 9.49
N PRO A 102 26.35 14.95 10.68
CA PRO A 102 27.25 15.37 11.76
C PRO A 102 28.73 15.44 11.36
N LEU A 103 29.17 14.64 10.41
CA LEU A 103 30.54 14.67 9.86
C LEU A 103 30.75 15.74 8.77
N TYR A 104 29.69 16.47 8.37
CA TYR A 104 29.84 17.51 7.34
C TYR A 104 30.71 18.65 7.85
N ILE A 105 31.71 19.04 7.05
CA ILE A 105 32.63 20.14 7.35
C ILE A 105 32.15 21.40 6.65
N TYR A 106 31.74 22.42 7.42
CA TYR A 106 31.20 23.67 6.90
C TYR A 106 32.25 24.52 6.19
N ASN A 107 33.49 24.54 6.67
CA ASN A 107 34.59 25.23 6.00
C ASN A 107 34.96 24.49 4.71
N LYS A 108 34.80 25.18 3.60
CA LYS A 108 35.00 24.61 2.25
C LYS A 108 36.43 24.16 1.99
N GLN A 109 37.41 24.94 2.44
CA GLN A 109 38.83 24.61 2.24
C GLN A 109 39.20 23.39 3.08
N ALA A 110 38.79 23.37 4.35
CA ALA A 110 38.99 22.22 5.22
C ALA A 110 38.30 20.96 4.66
N ARG A 111 37.06 21.07 4.17
CA ARG A 111 36.32 19.94 3.58
C ARG A 111 37.04 19.30 2.40
N LYS A 112 37.72 20.11 1.57
CA LYS A 112 38.51 19.60 0.44
C LYS A 112 39.85 19.00 0.88
N ALA A 113 40.42 19.52 1.94
CA ALA A 113 41.72 19.08 2.46
C ALA A 113 41.63 17.82 3.33
N THR A 114 40.46 17.51 3.88
CA THR A 114 40.24 16.36 4.77
C THR A 114 39.50 15.23 4.04
N SER A 115 39.77 13.99 4.45
CA SER A 115 39.00 12.83 4.01
C SER A 115 38.17 12.28 5.17
N ASN A 116 36.95 11.83 4.90
CA ASN A 116 36.13 11.15 5.89
C ASN A 116 36.81 9.87 6.38
N PRO A 117 36.51 9.39 7.60
CA PRO A 117 37.07 8.16 8.13
C PRO A 117 36.73 6.94 7.24
N ASN A 118 37.60 5.93 7.29
CA ASN A 118 37.29 4.62 6.70
C ASN A 118 36.39 3.87 7.68
N GLN A 119 35.18 3.56 7.25
CA GLN A 119 34.15 2.94 8.08
C GLN A 119 33.56 1.72 7.35
N HIS A 120 34.42 0.92 6.71
CA HIS A 120 34.05 -0.37 6.14
C HIS A 120 34.09 -1.48 7.17
N LEU A 121 33.45 -2.60 6.87
CA LEU A 121 33.47 -3.77 7.73
C LEU A 121 34.89 -4.35 7.76
N LEU A 122 35.54 -4.32 8.93
CA LEU A 122 36.86 -4.87 9.13
C LEU A 122 36.78 -6.36 9.51
N THR A 123 37.72 -7.15 8.98
CA THR A 123 37.94 -8.53 9.42
C THR A 123 38.60 -8.56 10.81
N THR A 124 38.59 -9.71 11.47
CA THR A 124 39.24 -9.86 12.78
C THR A 124 40.74 -9.47 12.73
N ASP A 125 41.45 -9.87 11.68
CA ASP A 125 42.88 -9.54 11.52
C ASP A 125 43.11 -8.04 11.33
N GLU A 126 42.25 -7.38 10.55
CA GLU A 126 42.28 -5.92 10.37
C GLU A 126 41.96 -5.20 11.66
N MET A 127 40.99 -5.70 12.45
CA MET A 127 40.66 -5.14 13.77
C MET A 127 41.84 -5.32 14.76
N LEU A 128 42.45 -6.48 14.84
CA LEU A 128 43.64 -6.72 15.68
C LEU A 128 44.74 -5.74 15.31
N LYS A 129 45.02 -5.57 14.02
CA LYS A 129 46.01 -4.61 13.53
C LYS A 129 45.63 -3.15 13.89
N ALA A 130 44.35 -2.78 13.83
CA ALA A 130 43.90 -1.44 14.17
C ALA A 130 44.11 -1.08 15.66
N PHE A 131 44.19 -2.08 16.52
CA PHE A 131 44.39 -1.94 17.97
C PHE A 131 45.79 -2.40 18.45
N GLU A 132 46.73 -2.79 17.56
CA GLU A 132 48.08 -3.24 17.92
C GLU A 132 48.86 -2.24 18.78
N TRP A 133 48.52 -0.94 18.66
CA TRP A 133 49.13 0.12 19.45
C TRP A 133 48.83 0.06 20.96
N MET A 134 47.80 -0.71 21.37
CA MET A 134 47.47 -0.97 22.78
C MET A 134 48.24 -2.19 23.34
N GLY A 135 49.01 -2.88 22.50
CA GLY A 135 49.68 -4.16 22.80
C GLY A 135 48.82 -5.37 22.39
N GLU A 136 49.49 -6.46 22.02
CA GLU A 136 48.84 -7.66 21.48
C GLU A 136 47.81 -8.27 22.42
N ASP A 137 48.11 -8.36 23.72
CA ASP A 137 47.21 -8.92 24.74
C ASP A 137 45.91 -8.11 24.87
N VAL A 138 46.02 -6.78 24.95
CA VAL A 138 44.85 -5.89 25.04
C VAL A 138 44.05 -5.92 23.75
N ALA A 139 44.71 -5.84 22.60
CA ALA A 139 44.03 -5.94 21.31
C ALA A 139 43.25 -7.26 21.18
N TYR A 140 43.83 -8.37 21.56
CA TYR A 140 43.17 -9.68 21.54
C TYR A 140 42.02 -9.73 22.54
N GLU A 141 42.17 -9.19 23.75
CA GLU A 141 41.13 -9.11 24.75
C GLU A 141 39.88 -8.39 24.19
N ILE A 142 40.06 -7.16 23.68
CA ILE A 142 38.90 -6.32 23.27
C ILE A 142 38.31 -6.70 21.93
N VAL A 143 39.10 -7.21 21.00
CA VAL A 143 38.63 -7.58 19.64
C VAL A 143 38.03 -9.00 19.63
N VAL A 144 38.64 -9.97 20.32
CA VAL A 144 38.27 -11.39 20.22
C VAL A 144 37.57 -11.87 21.47
N GLU A 145 38.23 -11.82 22.64
CA GLU A 145 37.69 -12.43 23.85
C GLU A 145 36.40 -11.75 24.31
N ASN A 146 36.43 -10.43 24.49
CA ASN A 146 35.32 -9.69 25.04
C ASN A 146 34.14 -9.60 24.08
N THR A 147 34.37 -9.53 22.77
CA THR A 147 33.29 -9.61 21.78
C THR A 147 32.57 -10.97 21.79
N ASN A 148 33.34 -12.07 21.98
CA ASN A 148 32.77 -13.41 22.18
C ASN A 148 32.02 -13.53 23.51
N LYS A 149 32.53 -12.94 24.60
CA LYS A 149 31.83 -12.89 25.89
C LYS A 149 30.50 -12.13 25.73
N LEU A 150 30.51 -10.97 25.04
CA LEU A 150 29.29 -10.21 24.76
C LEU A 150 28.26 -11.03 23.95
N LYS A 151 28.73 -11.79 22.94
CA LYS A 151 27.87 -12.69 22.17
C LYS A 151 27.19 -13.73 23.06
N LEU A 152 27.85 -14.25 24.09
CA LEU A 152 27.28 -15.24 25.01
C LEU A 152 26.21 -14.63 25.96
N LEU A 153 26.21 -13.31 26.14
CA LEU A 153 25.21 -12.59 26.92
C LEU A 153 23.93 -12.27 26.13
N THR A 154 23.96 -12.48 24.82
CA THR A 154 22.80 -12.23 23.97
C THR A 154 21.92 -13.49 23.88
N GLU A 155 20.61 -13.29 24.01
CA GLU A 155 19.62 -14.33 23.81
C GLU A 155 18.96 -14.19 22.44
N PRO A 156 18.56 -15.33 21.81
CA PRO A 156 17.79 -15.26 20.58
C PRO A 156 16.43 -14.61 20.86
N ILE A 157 16.10 -13.58 20.12
CA ILE A 157 14.79 -12.94 20.14
C ILE A 157 14.18 -12.92 18.76
N PHE A 158 12.86 -13.00 18.71
CA PHE A 158 12.08 -12.86 17.48
C PHE A 158 11.29 -11.55 17.55
N PRO A 159 11.88 -10.43 17.06
CA PRO A 159 11.25 -9.10 17.15
C PRO A 159 9.98 -8.99 16.28
N ILE A 160 9.82 -9.88 15.32
CA ILE A 160 8.63 -9.98 14.48
C ILE A 160 7.95 -11.31 14.81
N LYS A 161 6.64 -11.28 15.07
CA LYS A 161 5.84 -12.48 15.36
C LYS A 161 5.81 -13.42 14.14
N ASP A 162 5.44 -14.66 14.35
CA ASP A 162 5.47 -15.73 13.34
C ASP A 162 4.11 -15.99 12.67
N LYS A 163 3.05 -15.35 13.13
CA LYS A 163 1.68 -15.50 12.60
C LYS A 163 0.90 -14.19 12.69
N LEU A 164 -0.28 -14.18 12.06
CA LEU A 164 -1.22 -13.08 12.16
C LEU A 164 -1.97 -13.14 13.51
N TYR A 165 -2.09 -11.98 14.15
CA TYR A 165 -2.83 -11.75 15.38
C TYR A 165 -3.95 -10.74 15.11
N PRO A 166 -5.14 -11.20 14.67
CA PRO A 166 -6.27 -10.31 14.46
C PRO A 166 -6.82 -9.82 15.81
N PRO A 167 -7.36 -8.60 15.89
CA PRO A 167 -8.16 -8.20 17.04
C PRO A 167 -9.37 -9.13 17.15
N ASP A 168 -9.91 -9.30 18.35
CA ASP A 168 -11.14 -10.06 18.55
C ASP A 168 -12.25 -9.15 19.08
N ILE A 169 -13.48 -9.42 18.62
CA ILE A 169 -14.71 -8.80 19.14
C ILE A 169 -15.67 -9.94 19.44
N GLU A 170 -16.02 -10.10 20.70
CA GLU A 170 -16.88 -11.19 21.19
C GLU A 170 -18.17 -11.34 20.36
N GLY A 171 -18.37 -12.54 19.83
CA GLY A 171 -19.55 -12.90 19.03
C GLY A 171 -19.63 -12.22 17.66
N SER A 172 -18.56 -11.63 17.16
CA SER A 172 -18.57 -10.95 15.85
C SER A 172 -18.76 -11.92 14.67
N ASP A 173 -18.40 -13.17 14.80
CA ASP A 173 -18.66 -14.25 13.85
C ASP A 173 -20.17 -14.47 13.66
N GLN A 174 -20.91 -14.65 14.77
CA GLN A 174 -22.36 -14.80 14.72
C GLN A 174 -23.05 -13.51 14.28
N LYS A 175 -22.62 -12.36 14.79
CA LYS A 175 -23.18 -11.07 14.38
C LYS A 175 -23.04 -10.81 12.87
N LEU A 176 -21.88 -11.15 12.29
CA LEU A 176 -21.67 -11.04 10.84
C LEU A 176 -22.63 -11.96 10.07
N ARG A 177 -22.78 -13.22 10.53
CA ARG A 177 -23.71 -14.18 9.94
C ARG A 177 -25.15 -13.66 9.98
N ASP A 178 -25.60 -13.17 11.14
CA ASP A 178 -26.94 -12.64 11.33
C ASP A 178 -27.21 -11.44 10.41
N ILE A 179 -26.31 -10.45 10.36
CA ILE A 179 -26.42 -9.28 9.47
C ILE A 179 -26.56 -9.72 8.00
N CYS A 180 -25.73 -10.68 7.57
CA CYS A 180 -25.75 -11.13 6.17
C CYS A 180 -27.06 -11.85 5.81
N PHE A 181 -27.56 -12.73 6.67
CA PHE A 181 -28.82 -13.41 6.41
C PHE A 181 -30.03 -12.49 6.54
N GLU A 182 -30.04 -11.55 7.49
CA GLU A 182 -31.09 -10.54 7.61
C GLU A 182 -31.17 -9.71 6.32
N THR A 183 -30.05 -9.21 5.82
CA THR A 183 -30.00 -8.47 4.54
C THR A 183 -30.42 -9.33 3.35
N ALA A 184 -29.97 -10.59 3.30
CA ALA A 184 -30.38 -11.50 2.23
C ALA A 184 -31.88 -11.76 2.21
N HIS A 185 -32.49 -11.96 3.39
CA HIS A 185 -33.94 -12.11 3.53
C HIS A 185 -34.72 -10.83 3.20
N GLU A 186 -34.14 -9.66 3.51
CA GLU A 186 -34.73 -8.36 3.09
C GLU A 186 -34.76 -8.23 1.56
N TRP A 187 -33.72 -8.69 0.86
CA TRP A 187 -33.63 -8.56 -0.59
C TRP A 187 -34.38 -9.65 -1.36
N TYR A 188 -34.26 -10.92 -0.92
CA TYR A 188 -34.72 -12.10 -1.68
C TYR A 188 -35.89 -12.84 -1.04
N GLY A 189 -36.40 -12.36 0.12
CA GLY A 189 -37.55 -12.94 0.79
C GLY A 189 -37.19 -14.04 1.79
N LYS A 190 -38.24 -14.64 2.38
CA LYS A 190 -38.10 -15.62 3.45
C LYS A 190 -37.37 -16.90 2.99
N ASP A 191 -37.71 -17.37 1.80
CA ASP A 191 -37.13 -18.57 1.20
C ASP A 191 -36.08 -18.10 0.18
N LEU A 192 -34.79 -18.19 0.57
CA LEU A 192 -33.69 -17.70 -0.25
C LEU A 192 -33.52 -18.54 -1.54
N PRO A 193 -33.17 -17.92 -2.67
CA PRO A 193 -32.77 -18.67 -3.87
C PRO A 193 -31.56 -19.55 -3.57
N ASP A 194 -31.51 -20.76 -4.10
CA ASP A 194 -30.38 -21.69 -3.94
C ASP A 194 -29.02 -21.04 -4.25
N ILE A 195 -28.94 -20.21 -5.27
CA ILE A 195 -27.71 -19.53 -5.67
C ILE A 195 -27.23 -18.52 -4.62
N VAL A 196 -28.16 -17.81 -3.97
CA VAL A 196 -27.89 -16.86 -2.89
C VAL A 196 -27.45 -17.59 -1.63
N GLU A 197 -28.23 -18.58 -1.19
CA GLU A 197 -27.96 -19.32 0.04
C GLU A 197 -26.62 -20.09 -0.03
N LYS A 198 -26.38 -20.79 -1.14
CA LYS A 198 -25.11 -21.53 -1.35
C LYS A 198 -23.91 -20.60 -1.43
N ARG A 199 -24.01 -19.48 -2.13
CA ARG A 199 -22.93 -18.49 -2.23
C ARG A 199 -22.63 -17.88 -0.86
N LEU A 200 -23.65 -17.42 -0.13
CA LEU A 200 -23.52 -16.78 1.16
C LEU A 200 -22.95 -17.73 2.22
N THR A 201 -23.47 -18.95 2.31
CA THR A 201 -22.99 -19.97 3.25
C THR A 201 -21.54 -20.33 2.97
N ARG A 202 -21.18 -20.60 1.71
CA ARG A 202 -19.80 -20.92 1.32
C ARG A 202 -18.81 -19.82 1.69
N GLU A 203 -19.16 -18.57 1.42
CA GLU A 203 -18.29 -17.45 1.75
C GLU A 203 -18.15 -17.25 3.26
N LEU A 204 -19.28 -17.28 4.01
CA LEU A 204 -19.26 -17.16 5.48
C LEU A 204 -18.45 -18.27 6.13
N ASP A 205 -18.60 -19.52 5.68
CA ASP A 205 -17.85 -20.63 6.23
C ASP A 205 -16.33 -20.49 5.98
N SER A 206 -15.94 -20.00 4.80
CA SER A 206 -14.55 -19.69 4.49
C SER A 206 -14.02 -18.53 5.35
N ILE A 207 -14.75 -17.42 5.44
CA ILE A 207 -14.35 -16.23 6.18
C ILE A 207 -14.24 -16.52 7.69
N ILE A 208 -15.22 -17.23 8.26
CA ILE A 208 -15.26 -17.59 9.68
C ILE A 208 -14.20 -18.66 9.98
N GLY A 209 -14.07 -19.67 9.12
CA GLY A 209 -13.10 -20.75 9.29
C GLY A 209 -11.64 -20.28 9.30
N HIS A 210 -11.31 -19.20 8.59
CA HIS A 210 -9.98 -18.60 8.57
C HIS A 210 -9.81 -17.44 9.58
N GLY A 211 -10.84 -17.11 10.36
CA GLY A 211 -10.76 -16.04 11.36
C GLY A 211 -10.85 -14.63 10.80
N TYR A 212 -11.29 -14.45 9.54
CA TYR A 212 -11.38 -13.12 8.91
C TYR A 212 -12.68 -12.37 9.23
N TYR A 213 -13.62 -13.00 9.91
CA TYR A 213 -14.92 -12.43 10.27
C TYR A 213 -14.83 -11.09 10.99
N VAL A 214 -13.82 -10.93 11.85
CA VAL A 214 -13.62 -9.69 12.59
C VAL A 214 -13.30 -8.50 11.66
N VAL A 215 -12.52 -8.73 10.59
CA VAL A 215 -12.19 -7.69 9.60
C VAL A 215 -13.45 -7.22 8.89
N TYR A 216 -14.32 -8.16 8.48
CA TYR A 216 -15.61 -7.85 7.88
C TYR A 216 -16.52 -7.11 8.84
N TYR A 217 -16.62 -7.57 10.08
CA TYR A 217 -17.49 -6.95 11.09
C TYR A 217 -17.07 -5.51 11.41
N ILE A 218 -15.77 -5.26 11.55
CA ILE A 218 -15.25 -3.90 11.78
C ILE A 218 -15.51 -3.01 10.56
N SER A 219 -15.28 -3.52 9.36
CA SER A 219 -15.57 -2.79 8.11
C SER A 219 -17.04 -2.43 8.02
N HIS A 220 -17.95 -3.35 8.37
CA HIS A 220 -19.38 -3.09 8.48
C HIS A 220 -19.68 -1.95 9.47
N LEU A 221 -19.10 -1.99 10.68
CA LEU A 221 -19.31 -0.96 11.70
C LEU A 221 -18.84 0.43 11.22
N LEU A 222 -17.67 0.50 10.57
CA LEU A 222 -17.13 1.74 10.01
C LEU A 222 -18.01 2.32 8.91
N VAL A 223 -18.44 1.47 7.96
CA VAL A 223 -19.34 1.89 6.87
C VAL A 223 -20.70 2.32 7.41
N LYS A 224 -21.27 1.53 8.33
CA LYS A 224 -22.54 1.86 8.98
C LYS A 224 -22.46 3.21 9.69
N LYS A 225 -21.43 3.44 10.49
CA LYS A 225 -21.24 4.71 11.21
C LYS A 225 -21.16 5.91 10.27
N SER A 226 -20.38 5.79 9.17
CA SER A 226 -20.27 6.85 8.17
C SER A 226 -21.62 7.13 7.47
N ASN A 227 -22.36 6.08 7.12
CA ASN A 227 -23.66 6.20 6.49
C ASN A 227 -24.73 6.81 7.43
N ASP A 228 -24.72 6.44 8.71
CA ASP A 228 -25.61 6.98 9.74
C ASP A 228 -25.33 8.49 9.96
N ASP A 229 -24.07 8.91 9.86
CA ASP A 229 -23.67 10.32 9.89
C ASP A 229 -23.89 11.04 8.54
N GLY A 230 -24.44 10.36 7.55
CA GLY A 230 -24.86 10.90 6.25
C GLY A 230 -23.72 11.04 5.23
N TYR A 231 -22.63 10.30 5.37
CA TYR A 231 -21.53 10.24 4.39
C TYR A 231 -21.45 8.85 3.76
N LEU A 232 -21.57 8.79 2.44
CA LEU A 232 -21.40 7.54 1.70
C LEU A 232 -19.96 7.03 1.78
N VAL A 233 -19.83 5.72 1.74
CA VAL A 233 -18.54 5.03 1.62
C VAL A 233 -18.56 4.25 0.31
N GLY A 234 -17.54 4.42 -0.51
CA GLY A 234 -17.32 3.62 -1.71
C GLY A 234 -16.33 2.50 -1.43
N SER A 235 -16.53 1.35 -2.03
CA SER A 235 -15.55 0.27 -1.99
C SER A 235 -14.51 0.41 -3.10
N ARG A 236 -13.33 -0.19 -2.90
CA ARG A 236 -12.29 -0.28 -3.92
C ARG A 236 -11.53 -1.61 -3.82
N GLY A 237 -10.69 -1.91 -4.81
CA GLY A 237 -9.94 -3.16 -4.81
C GLY A 237 -10.82 -4.37 -5.10
N SER A 238 -10.59 -5.46 -4.40
CA SER A 238 -11.24 -6.74 -4.65
C SER A 238 -12.40 -7.09 -3.70
N VAL A 239 -12.73 -6.23 -2.74
CA VAL A 239 -13.79 -6.50 -1.74
C VAL A 239 -15.17 -6.73 -2.36
N GLY A 240 -15.48 -6.05 -3.47
CA GLY A 240 -16.73 -6.24 -4.22
C GLY A 240 -16.86 -7.62 -4.90
N SER A 241 -15.86 -8.51 -4.79
CA SER A 241 -15.99 -9.92 -5.20
C SER A 241 -16.63 -10.80 -4.12
N SER A 242 -16.80 -10.28 -2.90
CA SER A 242 -17.42 -10.98 -1.78
C SER A 242 -18.89 -10.63 -1.63
N PHE A 243 -19.74 -11.64 -1.73
CA PHE A 243 -21.18 -11.47 -1.50
C PHE A 243 -21.49 -11.25 0.00
N VAL A 244 -20.68 -11.77 0.91
CA VAL A 244 -20.73 -11.43 2.33
C VAL A 244 -20.48 -9.93 2.54
N ALA A 245 -19.55 -9.33 1.80
CA ALA A 245 -19.31 -7.88 1.86
C ALA A 245 -20.51 -7.08 1.37
N THR A 246 -21.23 -7.55 0.33
CA THR A 246 -22.49 -6.96 -0.13
C THR A 246 -23.58 -7.08 0.92
N MET A 247 -23.80 -8.27 1.44
CA MET A 247 -24.85 -8.56 2.43
C MET A 247 -24.59 -7.93 3.81
N SER A 248 -23.33 -7.63 4.13
CA SER A 248 -22.95 -6.85 5.32
C SER A 248 -22.87 -5.33 5.06
N ASN A 249 -23.31 -4.85 3.90
CA ASN A 249 -23.31 -3.44 3.50
C ASN A 249 -21.90 -2.78 3.51
N ILE A 250 -20.82 -3.57 3.30
CA ILE A 250 -19.46 -3.06 3.18
C ILE A 250 -19.22 -2.52 1.76
N THR A 251 -19.80 -3.16 0.74
CA THR A 251 -19.68 -2.78 -0.66
C THR A 251 -21.04 -2.62 -1.33
N GLU A 252 -21.10 -1.73 -2.29
CA GLU A 252 -22.24 -1.52 -3.19
C GLU A 252 -22.27 -2.51 -4.35
N VAL A 253 -21.19 -3.25 -4.58
CA VAL A 253 -21.06 -4.20 -5.69
C VAL A 253 -21.74 -5.51 -5.35
N ASN A 254 -22.63 -5.99 -6.22
CA ASN A 254 -23.25 -7.32 -6.11
C ASN A 254 -22.51 -8.31 -7.05
N PRO A 255 -21.73 -9.27 -6.51
CA PRO A 255 -20.95 -10.19 -7.35
C PRO A 255 -21.73 -11.38 -7.91
N LEU A 256 -23.01 -11.52 -7.60
CA LEU A 256 -23.84 -12.59 -8.18
C LEU A 256 -23.96 -12.44 -9.69
N THR A 257 -24.41 -13.50 -10.34
CA THR A 257 -24.79 -13.46 -11.78
C THR A 257 -25.92 -12.46 -12.02
N PRO A 258 -26.02 -11.89 -13.23
CA PRO A 258 -27.10 -10.98 -13.58
C PRO A 258 -28.49 -11.54 -13.28
N HIS A 259 -29.31 -10.77 -12.61
CA HIS A 259 -30.66 -11.16 -12.19
C HIS A 259 -31.55 -9.94 -11.95
N TYR A 260 -32.84 -10.17 -11.89
CA TYR A 260 -33.81 -9.19 -11.45
C TYR A 260 -34.22 -9.44 -10.01
N VAL A 261 -34.44 -8.36 -9.25
CA VAL A 261 -35.00 -8.42 -7.91
C VAL A 261 -36.03 -7.31 -7.72
N CYS A 262 -37.20 -7.65 -7.18
CA CYS A 262 -38.24 -6.69 -6.84
C CYS A 262 -38.08 -6.22 -5.39
N LYS A 263 -37.74 -4.95 -5.20
CA LYS A 263 -37.60 -4.36 -3.86
C LYS A 263 -38.88 -4.29 -3.04
N ASN A 264 -40.04 -4.43 -3.68
CA ASN A 264 -41.33 -4.35 -3.01
C ASN A 264 -41.82 -5.70 -2.49
N CYS A 265 -41.70 -6.77 -3.29
CA CYS A 265 -42.22 -8.10 -2.92
C CYS A 265 -41.19 -9.20 -2.90
N GLN A 266 -39.91 -8.87 -3.06
CA GLN A 266 -38.77 -9.77 -3.07
C GLN A 266 -38.79 -10.86 -4.16
N HIS A 267 -39.69 -10.74 -5.15
CA HIS A 267 -39.68 -11.62 -6.32
C HIS A 267 -38.35 -11.48 -7.08
N TYR A 268 -37.74 -12.58 -7.47
CA TYR A 268 -36.45 -12.61 -8.15
C TYR A 268 -36.48 -13.51 -9.40
N GLU A 269 -35.63 -13.19 -10.37
CA GLU A 269 -35.42 -13.99 -11.58
C GLU A 269 -33.95 -13.97 -11.94
N PHE A 270 -33.27 -15.09 -11.73
CA PHE A 270 -31.90 -15.28 -12.22
C PHE A 270 -31.91 -15.66 -13.69
N LEU A 271 -31.00 -15.09 -14.47
CA LEU A 271 -30.88 -15.36 -15.90
C LEU A 271 -30.02 -16.58 -16.16
N ASP A 272 -30.40 -17.35 -17.18
CA ASP A 272 -29.63 -18.48 -17.68
C ASP A 272 -28.64 -18.01 -18.75
N GLY A 273 -27.33 -18.16 -18.51
CA GLY A 273 -26.30 -18.00 -19.52
C GLY A 273 -25.89 -16.56 -19.86
N ASP A 274 -25.47 -16.33 -21.11
CA ASP A 274 -24.78 -15.12 -21.58
C ASP A 274 -25.71 -13.96 -21.98
N GLU A 275 -26.88 -13.82 -21.38
CA GLU A 275 -27.84 -12.78 -21.77
C GLU A 275 -27.33 -11.36 -21.49
N ALA A 276 -26.55 -11.16 -20.42
CA ALA A 276 -25.89 -9.89 -20.10
C ALA A 276 -24.62 -10.13 -19.28
N LYS A 277 -23.58 -9.32 -19.48
CA LYS A 277 -22.35 -9.33 -18.66
C LYS A 277 -22.47 -8.54 -17.35
N SER A 278 -23.47 -7.65 -17.27
CA SER A 278 -23.84 -6.88 -16.08
C SER A 278 -25.35 -6.84 -15.96
N GLY A 279 -25.88 -7.05 -14.76
CA GLY A 279 -27.31 -6.89 -14.49
C GLY A 279 -27.79 -5.46 -14.73
N PHE A 280 -26.90 -4.46 -14.63
CA PHE A 280 -27.26 -3.07 -14.92
C PHE A 280 -27.53 -2.79 -16.41
N ASP A 281 -27.14 -3.68 -17.30
CA ASP A 281 -27.44 -3.57 -18.75
C ASP A 281 -28.81 -4.19 -19.11
N LEU A 282 -29.48 -4.81 -18.13
CA LEU A 282 -30.82 -5.38 -18.33
C LEU A 282 -31.89 -4.29 -18.40
N PRO A 283 -32.87 -4.35 -19.31
CA PRO A 283 -33.95 -3.41 -19.37
C PRO A 283 -34.88 -3.52 -18.15
N ASP A 284 -35.46 -2.39 -17.71
CA ASP A 284 -36.45 -2.42 -16.65
C ASP A 284 -37.63 -3.34 -17.03
N LYS A 285 -38.14 -4.08 -16.04
CA LYS A 285 -39.20 -5.08 -16.21
C LYS A 285 -40.30 -4.89 -15.16
N ILE A 286 -41.53 -5.13 -15.53
CA ILE A 286 -42.65 -5.12 -14.58
C ILE A 286 -42.64 -6.43 -13.79
N CYS A 287 -42.68 -6.35 -12.47
CA CYS A 287 -42.76 -7.51 -11.58
C CYS A 287 -44.08 -8.27 -11.83
N PRO A 288 -43.99 -9.57 -12.15
CA PRO A 288 -45.17 -10.37 -12.43
C PRO A 288 -46.05 -10.61 -11.18
N VAL A 289 -45.52 -10.35 -9.97
CA VAL A 289 -46.20 -10.62 -8.70
C VAL A 289 -46.94 -9.36 -8.18
N CYS A 290 -46.27 -8.20 -8.18
CA CYS A 290 -46.83 -6.99 -7.54
C CYS A 290 -47.02 -5.80 -8.51
N GLY A 291 -46.56 -5.90 -9.75
CA GLY A 291 -46.71 -4.85 -10.76
C GLY A 291 -45.72 -3.68 -10.65
N GLU A 292 -44.81 -3.70 -9.67
CA GLU A 292 -43.75 -2.68 -9.52
C GLU A 292 -42.61 -2.92 -10.52
N ILE A 293 -41.75 -1.90 -10.71
CA ILE A 293 -40.57 -2.01 -11.59
C ILE A 293 -39.50 -2.85 -10.93
N MET A 294 -39.07 -3.90 -11.62
CA MET A 294 -37.86 -4.67 -11.29
C MET A 294 -36.68 -4.14 -12.11
N ARG A 295 -35.57 -3.94 -11.44
CA ARG A 295 -34.31 -3.56 -12.07
C ARG A 295 -33.31 -4.69 -11.99
N GLY A 296 -32.43 -4.76 -12.99
CA GLY A 296 -31.35 -5.74 -13.02
C GLY A 296 -30.24 -5.37 -12.05
N ASP A 297 -29.59 -6.39 -11.50
CA ASP A 297 -28.41 -6.32 -10.64
C ASP A 297 -27.51 -7.53 -10.89
N GLY A 298 -26.29 -7.55 -10.31
CA GLY A 298 -25.32 -8.66 -10.43
C GLY A 298 -24.26 -8.42 -11.50
N GLN A 299 -23.01 -8.70 -11.15
CA GLN A 299 -21.83 -8.38 -11.94
C GLN A 299 -21.00 -9.60 -12.33
N ASP A 300 -21.43 -10.79 -11.92
CA ASP A 300 -20.77 -12.09 -12.18
C ASP A 300 -19.27 -12.07 -11.85
N ILE A 301 -18.95 -11.91 -10.54
CA ILE A 301 -17.58 -11.86 -10.05
C ILE A 301 -17.32 -13.06 -9.13
N PRO A 302 -16.31 -13.89 -9.45
CA PRO A 302 -15.96 -15.04 -8.60
C PRO A 302 -15.37 -14.62 -7.26
N PHE A 303 -15.80 -15.27 -6.17
CA PHE A 303 -15.26 -15.04 -4.82
C PHE A 303 -13.77 -15.37 -4.71
N GLU A 304 -13.32 -16.36 -5.46
CA GLU A 304 -11.95 -16.85 -5.48
C GLU A 304 -10.94 -15.76 -5.85
N THR A 305 -11.36 -14.74 -6.60
CA THR A 305 -10.49 -13.59 -6.92
C THR A 305 -10.17 -12.73 -5.69
N PHE A 306 -10.93 -12.86 -4.59
CA PHE A 306 -10.71 -12.16 -3.34
C PHE A 306 -9.85 -12.96 -2.34
N LEU A 307 -10.29 -14.15 -1.94
CA LEU A 307 -9.63 -14.95 -0.91
C LEU A 307 -8.87 -16.19 -1.45
N GLY A 308 -8.88 -16.44 -2.74
CA GLY A 308 -8.35 -17.68 -3.31
C GLY A 308 -9.32 -18.86 -3.17
N PHE A 309 -8.91 -20.01 -3.70
CA PHE A 309 -9.73 -21.25 -3.62
C PHE A 309 -9.70 -21.91 -2.24
N GLU A 310 -8.62 -21.71 -1.50
CA GLU A 310 -8.38 -22.34 -0.18
C GLU A 310 -8.53 -21.33 0.97
N GLY A 311 -8.89 -20.06 0.69
CA GLY A 311 -9.00 -19.00 1.70
C GLY A 311 -7.65 -18.58 2.30
N ASP A 312 -6.56 -18.88 1.60
CA ASP A 312 -5.18 -18.66 2.02
C ASP A 312 -4.68 -17.22 1.85
N LYS A 313 -5.49 -16.39 1.18
CA LYS A 313 -5.18 -14.98 0.99
C LYS A 313 -5.91 -14.14 2.04
N VAL A 314 -5.15 -13.36 2.82
CA VAL A 314 -5.72 -12.41 3.79
C VAL A 314 -6.58 -11.37 3.05
N PRO A 315 -7.83 -11.11 3.47
CA PRO A 315 -8.69 -10.12 2.86
C PRO A 315 -8.12 -8.71 3.05
N ASP A 316 -8.08 -7.95 1.97
CA ASP A 316 -7.74 -6.53 1.95
C ASP A 316 -9.01 -5.75 1.65
N ILE A 317 -9.59 -5.14 2.68
CA ILE A 317 -10.84 -4.37 2.59
C ILE A 317 -10.51 -2.90 2.55
N ASP A 318 -10.41 -2.37 1.33
CA ASP A 318 -10.15 -0.96 1.07
C ASP A 318 -11.46 -0.17 0.98
N LEU A 319 -11.59 0.89 1.78
CA LEU A 319 -12.79 1.72 1.85
C LEU A 319 -12.47 3.20 1.61
N ASN A 320 -13.19 3.80 0.67
CA ASN A 320 -13.12 5.22 0.34
C ASN A 320 -14.13 6.00 1.16
N PHE A 321 -13.68 6.64 2.21
CA PHE A 321 -14.49 7.58 2.99
C PHE A 321 -14.41 8.98 2.40
N SER A 322 -15.42 9.83 2.65
CA SER A 322 -15.26 11.25 2.39
C SER A 322 -14.02 11.80 3.09
N GLY A 323 -13.19 12.58 2.39
CA GLY A 323 -12.01 13.21 2.98
C GLY A 323 -12.36 14.11 4.18
N GLU A 324 -13.57 14.68 4.20
CA GLU A 324 -14.08 15.47 5.33
C GLU A 324 -14.44 14.59 6.53
N TYR A 325 -14.88 13.36 6.30
CA TYR A 325 -15.32 12.42 7.34
C TYR A 325 -14.22 11.47 7.82
N GLN A 326 -13.16 11.25 7.05
CA GLN A 326 -12.07 10.31 7.38
C GLN A 326 -11.52 10.45 8.81
N PRO A 327 -11.29 11.68 9.35
CA PRO A 327 -10.85 11.82 10.75
C PRO A 327 -11.84 11.24 11.77
N ASN A 328 -13.15 11.34 11.51
CA ASN A 328 -14.19 10.77 12.37
C ASN A 328 -14.18 9.24 12.28
N ALA A 329 -14.02 8.67 11.09
CA ALA A 329 -13.89 7.22 10.90
C ALA A 329 -12.65 6.68 11.62
N HIS A 330 -11.51 7.38 11.56
CA HIS A 330 -10.32 7.04 12.34
C HIS A 330 -10.58 7.13 13.86
N ALA A 331 -11.26 8.18 14.33
CA ALA A 331 -11.60 8.31 15.75
C ALA A 331 -12.52 7.18 16.22
N TYR A 332 -13.46 6.77 15.40
CA TYR A 332 -14.38 5.69 15.71
C TYR A 332 -13.68 4.34 15.95
N THR A 333 -12.54 4.06 15.28
CA THR A 333 -11.76 2.85 15.61
C THR A 333 -11.25 2.86 17.05
N LYS A 334 -10.92 4.02 17.60
CA LYS A 334 -10.54 4.15 19.00
C LYS A 334 -11.71 3.98 19.97
N GLU A 335 -12.92 4.37 19.57
CA GLU A 335 -14.13 4.12 20.35
C GLU A 335 -14.42 2.62 20.44
N VAL A 336 -14.15 1.86 19.37
CA VAL A 336 -14.39 0.40 19.30
C VAL A 336 -13.33 -0.39 20.07
N PHE A 337 -12.03 -0.02 19.97
CA PHE A 337 -10.92 -0.82 20.48
C PHE A 337 -10.16 -0.19 21.66
N GLY A 338 -10.42 1.08 21.95
CA GLY A 338 -9.65 1.85 22.94
C GLY A 338 -8.40 2.52 22.36
N ASP A 339 -7.99 3.62 23.00
CA ASP A 339 -6.88 4.47 22.55
C ASP A 339 -5.53 3.75 22.53
N ASP A 340 -5.31 2.80 23.45
CA ASP A 340 -4.04 2.09 23.61
C ASP A 340 -3.85 0.93 22.62
N HIS A 341 -4.88 0.60 21.85
CA HIS A 341 -4.86 -0.51 20.88
C HIS A 341 -4.91 -0.04 19.41
N VAL A 342 -5.02 1.26 19.15
CA VAL A 342 -5.21 1.79 17.80
C VAL A 342 -4.11 2.78 17.43
N PHE A 343 -3.39 2.48 16.36
CA PHE A 343 -2.22 3.25 15.91
C PHE A 343 -2.30 3.55 14.42
N ARG A 344 -1.65 4.64 13.98
CA ARG A 344 -1.44 4.86 12.54
C ARG A 344 -0.37 3.91 12.03
N ALA A 345 -0.59 3.33 10.86
CA ALA A 345 0.42 2.52 10.20
C ALA A 345 1.64 3.38 9.82
N GLY A 346 2.83 2.93 10.17
CA GLY A 346 4.08 3.59 9.82
C GLY A 346 4.51 3.29 8.39
N THR A 347 5.20 4.24 7.79
CA THR A 347 5.87 4.08 6.50
C THR A 347 7.32 4.53 6.60
N VAL A 348 8.19 3.89 5.82
CA VAL A 348 9.61 4.28 5.70
C VAL A 348 9.87 4.74 4.28
N GLY A 349 10.15 6.03 4.13
CA GLY A 349 10.58 6.59 2.86
C GLY A 349 12.08 6.39 2.65
N THR A 350 12.47 5.80 1.53
CA THR A 350 13.86 5.60 1.13
C THR A 350 14.30 6.60 0.06
N VAL A 351 15.61 6.72 -0.13
CA VAL A 351 16.18 7.52 -1.21
C VAL A 351 15.86 6.85 -2.54
N GLN A 352 15.15 7.57 -3.40
CA GLN A 352 14.77 7.14 -4.74
C GLN A 352 15.76 7.65 -5.79
N GLU A 353 15.78 7.07 -6.99
CA GLU A 353 16.71 7.34 -8.09
C GLU A 353 16.97 8.84 -8.34
N LYS A 354 15.92 9.64 -8.54
CA LYS A 354 16.04 11.08 -8.79
C LYS A 354 16.71 11.83 -7.63
N THR A 355 16.41 11.42 -6.39
CA THR A 355 17.01 12.01 -5.18
C THR A 355 18.48 11.61 -5.07
N ALA A 356 18.79 10.34 -5.29
CA ALA A 356 20.14 9.81 -5.29
C ALA A 356 21.02 10.50 -6.34
N TYR A 357 20.52 10.66 -7.55
CA TYR A 357 21.20 11.41 -8.61
C TYR A 357 21.46 12.89 -8.22
N GLY A 358 20.48 13.52 -7.57
CA GLY A 358 20.65 14.87 -7.01
C GLY A 358 21.73 14.94 -5.92
N TYR A 359 21.87 13.89 -5.09
CA TYR A 359 22.94 13.83 -4.09
C TYR A 359 24.33 13.73 -4.73
N VAL A 360 24.49 12.94 -5.79
CA VAL A 360 25.76 12.83 -6.54
C VAL A 360 26.13 14.17 -7.17
N LYS A 361 25.20 14.86 -7.83
CA LYS A 361 25.45 16.21 -8.36
C LYS A 361 25.82 17.22 -7.27
N GLY A 362 25.08 17.21 -6.15
CA GLY A 362 25.39 18.06 -5.02
C GLY A 362 26.78 17.77 -4.43
N TYR A 363 27.22 16.52 -4.43
CA TYR A 363 28.56 16.15 -4.02
C TYR A 363 29.64 16.76 -4.95
N GLU A 364 29.43 16.67 -6.29
CA GLU A 364 30.34 17.29 -7.26
C GLU A 364 30.49 18.81 -7.03
N GLU A 365 29.37 19.49 -6.79
CA GLU A 365 29.33 20.95 -6.50
C GLU A 365 30.02 21.29 -5.17
N GLU A 366 29.73 20.55 -4.09
CA GLU A 366 30.27 20.80 -2.76
C GLU A 366 31.78 20.52 -2.69
N MET A 367 32.25 19.52 -3.41
CA MET A 367 33.67 19.16 -3.47
C MET A 367 34.43 19.91 -4.56
N GLU A 368 33.72 20.61 -5.48
CA GLU A 368 34.30 21.25 -6.69
C GLU A 368 35.26 20.34 -7.45
N CYS A 369 34.90 19.07 -7.54
CA CYS A 369 35.66 18.10 -8.32
C CYS A 369 35.28 18.20 -9.82
N GLU A 370 36.11 17.65 -10.70
CA GLU A 370 35.71 17.51 -12.09
C GLU A 370 34.43 16.71 -12.20
N PRO A 371 33.45 17.19 -13.00
CA PRO A 371 32.17 16.51 -13.15
C PRO A 371 32.37 15.06 -13.61
N PHE A 372 31.70 14.13 -12.94
CA PHE A 372 31.68 12.74 -13.37
C PHE A 372 30.99 12.60 -14.73
N ASN A 373 31.40 11.63 -15.52
CA ASN A 373 30.62 11.27 -16.70
C ASN A 373 29.26 10.66 -16.28
N GLU A 374 28.30 10.64 -17.19
CA GLU A 374 26.93 10.21 -16.89
C GLU A 374 26.86 8.78 -16.35
N ALA A 375 27.63 7.85 -16.92
CA ALA A 375 27.64 6.47 -16.47
C ALA A 375 28.08 6.35 -15.00
N LYS A 376 29.07 7.12 -14.57
CA LYS A 376 29.54 7.14 -13.18
C LYS A 376 28.54 7.81 -12.25
N ARG A 377 27.85 8.86 -12.69
CA ARG A 377 26.77 9.47 -11.89
C ARG A 377 25.64 8.50 -11.64
N VAL A 378 25.20 7.79 -12.68
CA VAL A 378 24.14 6.77 -12.57
C VAL A 378 24.58 5.62 -11.67
N ASP A 379 25.81 5.13 -11.81
CA ASP A 379 26.36 4.07 -10.97
C ASP A 379 26.41 4.47 -9.47
N LEU A 380 26.93 5.65 -9.17
CA LEU A 380 26.94 6.18 -7.80
C LEU A 380 25.54 6.44 -7.27
N ALA A 381 24.62 6.98 -8.10
CA ALA A 381 23.24 7.20 -7.71
C ALA A 381 22.56 5.87 -7.34
N LYS A 382 22.74 4.83 -8.16
CA LYS A 382 22.21 3.49 -7.91
C LYS A 382 22.73 2.90 -6.59
N GLY A 383 24.03 3.11 -6.26
CA GLY A 383 24.60 2.71 -4.98
C GLY A 383 24.05 3.53 -3.78
N CYS A 384 23.46 4.69 -4.01
CA CYS A 384 22.84 5.53 -2.99
C CYS A 384 21.32 5.28 -2.82
N GLU A 385 20.69 4.45 -3.64
CA GLU A 385 19.27 4.16 -3.53
C GLU A 385 18.94 3.25 -2.35
N GLY A 386 17.67 3.27 -1.93
CA GLY A 386 17.14 2.35 -0.90
C GLY A 386 17.49 2.69 0.55
N VAL A 387 18.38 3.66 0.79
CA VAL A 387 18.73 4.08 2.15
C VAL A 387 17.54 4.81 2.79
N LYS A 388 17.22 4.47 4.05
CA LYS A 388 16.16 5.13 4.84
C LYS A 388 16.40 6.63 4.89
N ARG A 389 15.39 7.40 4.55
CA ARG A 389 15.44 8.86 4.53
C ARG A 389 14.47 9.49 5.52
N THR A 390 13.25 9.00 5.56
CA THR A 390 12.17 9.52 6.42
C THR A 390 11.35 8.41 7.00
N THR A 391 10.71 8.69 8.13
CA THR A 391 9.55 7.94 8.60
C THR A 391 8.30 8.78 8.39
N GLY A 392 7.19 8.14 8.10
CA GLY A 392 5.92 8.81 7.84
C GLY A 392 4.75 8.00 8.37
N GLN A 393 3.55 8.51 8.10
CA GLN A 393 2.29 7.82 8.36
C GLN A 393 1.67 7.37 7.04
N HIS A 394 1.09 6.19 7.03
CA HIS A 394 0.20 5.80 5.95
C HIS A 394 -1.05 6.70 5.96
N PRO A 395 -1.50 7.25 4.83
CA PRO A 395 -2.58 8.25 4.81
C PRO A 395 -3.93 7.71 5.32
N GLY A 396 -4.21 6.42 5.11
CA GLY A 396 -5.46 5.77 5.51
C GLY A 396 -5.29 4.60 6.47
N GLY A 397 -4.07 4.10 6.65
CA GLY A 397 -3.82 2.86 7.39
C GLY A 397 -3.94 3.02 8.90
N ILE A 398 -4.81 2.24 9.49
CA ILE A 398 -4.99 2.09 10.94
C ILE A 398 -4.62 0.66 11.32
N VAL A 399 -3.71 0.51 12.26
CA VAL A 399 -3.31 -0.76 12.85
C VAL A 399 -4.07 -0.96 14.15
N VAL A 400 -4.65 -2.14 14.33
CA VAL A 400 -5.38 -2.51 15.54
C VAL A 400 -4.67 -3.68 16.23
N VAL A 401 -4.27 -3.45 17.48
CA VAL A 401 -3.63 -4.45 18.34
C VAL A 401 -4.71 -5.27 19.06
N PRO A 402 -4.58 -6.60 19.19
CA PRO A 402 -5.47 -7.40 20.02
C PRO A 402 -5.58 -6.89 21.46
N LEU A 403 -6.76 -6.97 22.05
CA LEU A 403 -7.04 -6.40 23.40
C LEU A 403 -6.24 -7.04 24.53
N ASP A 404 -5.75 -8.26 24.34
CA ASP A 404 -4.92 -9.03 25.29
C ASP A 404 -3.40 -8.86 25.05
N MET A 405 -2.99 -8.01 24.11
CA MET A 405 -1.61 -7.79 23.70
C MET A 405 -1.22 -6.31 23.76
N ASP A 406 0.08 -6.04 23.85
CA ASP A 406 0.64 -4.68 23.77
C ASP A 406 1.22 -4.40 22.38
N VAL A 407 1.19 -3.14 21.95
CA VAL A 407 1.77 -2.74 20.67
C VAL A 407 3.26 -3.06 20.57
N HIS A 408 3.99 -3.04 21.69
CA HIS A 408 5.41 -3.36 21.74
C HIS A 408 5.72 -4.84 21.51
N ASP A 409 4.71 -5.71 21.51
CA ASP A 409 4.83 -7.08 21.05
C ASP A 409 5.02 -7.18 19.54
N PHE A 410 4.69 -6.13 18.79
CA PHE A 410 4.75 -6.05 17.33
C PHE A 410 5.74 -5.02 16.80
N THR A 411 5.81 -3.85 17.42
CA THR A 411 6.57 -2.73 16.92
C THR A 411 6.80 -1.67 18.00
N PRO A 412 7.95 -0.98 18.01
CA PRO A 412 8.05 0.28 18.72
C PRO A 412 7.06 1.30 18.15
N VAL A 413 6.73 2.32 18.94
CA VAL A 413 5.87 3.42 18.49
C VAL A 413 6.62 4.75 18.47
N GLN A 414 6.15 5.66 17.64
CA GLN A 414 6.73 7.00 17.51
C GLN A 414 5.66 8.07 17.32
N TYR A 415 6.01 9.31 17.61
CA TYR A 415 5.18 10.44 17.22
C TYR A 415 5.50 10.87 15.78
N PRO A 416 4.48 11.13 14.94
CA PRO A 416 4.69 11.57 13.58
C PRO A 416 5.47 12.88 13.53
N ALA A 417 6.45 12.97 12.63
CA ALA A 417 7.35 14.12 12.48
C ALA A 417 8.03 14.55 13.80
N ASN A 418 8.23 13.61 14.73
CA ASN A 418 8.77 13.87 16.07
C ASN A 418 7.98 14.92 16.89
N ASN A 419 6.68 15.09 16.62
CA ASN A 419 5.82 16.00 17.34
C ASN A 419 5.14 15.30 18.54
N PRO A 420 5.58 15.51 19.78
CA PRO A 420 5.01 14.86 20.97
C PRO A 420 3.58 15.29 21.28
N ASN A 421 3.09 16.36 20.66
CA ASN A 421 1.72 16.84 20.81
C ASN A 421 0.76 16.24 19.75
N ALA A 422 1.24 15.33 18.90
CA ALA A 422 0.38 14.65 17.94
C ALA A 422 -0.64 13.78 18.68
N THR A 423 -1.89 13.84 18.25
CA THR A 423 -3.00 13.04 18.81
C THR A 423 -2.92 11.55 18.50
N TRP A 424 -2.13 11.20 17.49
CA TRP A 424 -1.93 9.84 17.03
C TRP A 424 -0.47 9.42 17.19
N LYS A 425 -0.26 8.23 17.74
CA LYS A 425 1.01 7.52 17.65
C LYS A 425 1.04 6.69 16.38
N THR A 426 2.23 6.46 15.86
CA THR A 426 2.48 5.69 14.63
C THR A 426 3.35 4.49 14.94
N THR A 427 3.11 3.35 14.30
CA THR A 427 4.05 2.23 14.37
C THR A 427 5.41 2.67 13.81
N HIS A 428 6.50 2.24 14.45
CA HIS A 428 7.85 2.60 13.99
C HIS A 428 8.29 1.74 12.82
N PHE A 429 7.98 0.44 12.85
CA PHE A 429 8.24 -0.42 11.72
C PHE A 429 7.35 -0.02 10.54
N ASP A 430 7.91 -0.10 9.33
CA ASP A 430 7.11 0.01 8.12
C ASP A 430 6.06 -1.11 8.10
N PHE A 431 4.82 -0.76 7.80
CA PHE A 431 3.73 -1.74 7.84
C PHE A 431 3.98 -2.94 6.92
N HIS A 432 4.65 -2.76 5.78
CA HIS A 432 5.00 -3.86 4.86
C HIS A 432 5.90 -4.93 5.48
N GLN A 433 6.56 -4.63 6.61
CA GLN A 433 7.40 -5.59 7.33
C GLN A 433 6.64 -6.36 8.41
N ILE A 434 5.47 -5.89 8.82
CA ILE A 434 4.65 -6.48 9.90
C ILE A 434 3.22 -6.82 9.45
N HIS A 435 2.92 -6.72 8.15
CA HIS A 435 1.56 -6.97 7.63
C HIS A 435 1.09 -8.42 7.81
N ASP A 436 2.02 -9.38 7.91
CA ASP A 436 1.72 -10.78 8.18
C ASP A 436 1.45 -11.06 9.68
N ASN A 437 1.61 -10.06 10.55
CA ASN A 437 1.54 -10.22 11.99
C ASN A 437 0.38 -9.46 12.63
N ILE A 438 -0.03 -8.33 12.07
CA ILE A 438 -1.05 -7.46 12.62
C ILE A 438 -1.95 -6.92 11.51
N LEU A 439 -3.24 -6.80 11.80
CA LEU A 439 -4.20 -6.28 10.83
C LEU A 439 -4.12 -4.76 10.69
N LYS A 440 -4.24 -4.31 9.45
CA LYS A 440 -4.42 -2.92 9.08
C LYS A 440 -5.78 -2.74 8.41
N PHE A 441 -6.46 -1.66 8.75
CA PHE A 441 -7.66 -1.20 8.08
C PHE A 441 -7.32 0.01 7.24
N ASP A 442 -7.66 -0.02 5.95
CA ASP A 442 -7.44 1.10 5.04
C ASP A 442 -8.68 1.98 4.94
N ILE A 443 -8.70 3.01 5.80
CA ILE A 443 -9.72 4.05 5.85
C ILE A 443 -9.20 5.22 5.02
N LEU A 444 -9.49 5.19 3.72
CA LEU A 444 -8.93 6.13 2.76
C LEU A 444 -9.84 7.36 2.61
N GLY A 445 -9.25 8.57 2.73
CA GLY A 445 -9.96 9.80 2.39
C GLY A 445 -9.97 10.00 0.88
N HIS A 446 -11.17 10.09 0.29
CA HIS A 446 -11.34 10.25 -1.14
C HIS A 446 -12.25 11.45 -1.46
N VAL A 447 -12.07 12.03 -2.66
CA VAL A 447 -12.85 13.19 -3.11
C VAL A 447 -14.25 12.78 -3.52
N ASP A 448 -14.44 11.59 -4.12
CA ASP A 448 -15.69 11.18 -4.72
C ASP A 448 -16.85 11.11 -3.72
N PRO A 449 -16.77 10.49 -2.54
CA PRO A 449 -17.85 10.52 -1.56
C PRO A 449 -18.16 11.94 -1.07
N THR A 450 -17.16 12.83 -1.01
CA THR A 450 -17.36 14.24 -0.67
C THR A 450 -18.15 14.96 -1.77
N ALA A 451 -17.78 14.74 -3.03
CA ALA A 451 -18.48 15.30 -4.19
C ALA A 451 -19.93 14.78 -4.27
N MET A 452 -20.16 13.49 -4.03
CA MET A 452 -21.49 12.90 -3.97
C MET A 452 -22.36 13.57 -2.91
N LYS A 453 -21.82 13.76 -1.70
CA LYS A 453 -22.53 14.47 -0.62
C LYS A 453 -22.86 15.91 -0.98
N MET A 454 -21.94 16.60 -1.65
CA MET A 454 -22.17 17.95 -2.15
C MET A 454 -23.29 17.97 -3.20
N LEU A 455 -23.27 17.05 -4.16
CA LEU A 455 -24.30 16.94 -5.19
C LEU A 455 -25.68 16.63 -4.59
N GLU A 456 -25.79 15.68 -3.66
CA GLU A 456 -27.03 15.42 -2.92
C GLU A 456 -27.61 16.69 -2.27
N ARG A 457 -26.73 17.46 -1.61
CA ARG A 457 -27.15 18.72 -0.95
C ARG A 457 -27.64 19.77 -1.92
N ILE A 458 -27.00 19.90 -3.09
CA ILE A 458 -27.33 20.90 -4.10
C ILE A 458 -28.61 20.51 -4.85
N THR A 459 -28.74 19.23 -5.21
CA THR A 459 -29.83 18.75 -6.08
C THR A 459 -31.06 18.26 -5.31
N GLY A 460 -30.90 17.88 -4.04
CA GLY A 460 -31.93 17.20 -3.26
C GLY A 460 -32.19 15.74 -3.71
N VAL A 461 -31.38 15.20 -4.63
CA VAL A 461 -31.54 13.85 -5.16
C VAL A 461 -30.81 12.85 -4.25
N ASN A 462 -31.51 11.80 -3.82
CA ASN A 462 -30.85 10.69 -3.10
C ASN A 462 -30.14 9.80 -4.10
N VAL A 463 -28.80 9.77 -4.02
CA VAL A 463 -27.95 9.03 -4.96
C VAL A 463 -28.24 7.53 -4.98
N ARG A 464 -28.68 6.95 -3.84
CA ARG A 464 -29.01 5.51 -3.74
C ARG A 464 -30.27 5.12 -4.53
N GLN A 465 -31.04 6.09 -4.98
CA GLN A 465 -32.28 5.87 -5.73
C GLN A 465 -32.11 6.03 -7.25
N ILE A 466 -30.94 6.46 -7.70
CA ILE A 466 -30.63 6.66 -9.11
C ILE A 466 -30.49 5.30 -9.82
N PRO A 467 -31.22 5.09 -10.94
CA PRO A 467 -31.12 3.84 -11.70
C PRO A 467 -29.77 3.75 -12.43
N MET A 468 -29.12 2.57 -12.36
CA MET A 468 -27.83 2.33 -13.05
C MET A 468 -27.98 2.10 -14.56
N ASN A 469 -29.18 1.89 -15.06
CA ASN A 469 -29.49 1.65 -16.48
C ASN A 469 -30.00 2.90 -17.25
N ASP A 470 -29.75 4.11 -16.72
CA ASP A 470 -30.16 5.33 -17.40
C ASP A 470 -29.38 5.56 -18.70
N GLN A 471 -30.06 5.39 -19.83
CA GLN A 471 -29.47 5.47 -21.17
C GLN A 471 -28.91 6.87 -21.50
N ALA A 472 -29.55 7.94 -20.97
CA ALA A 472 -29.07 9.29 -21.21
C ALA A 472 -27.70 9.53 -20.52
N THR A 473 -27.55 9.01 -19.32
CA THR A 473 -26.27 9.04 -18.60
C THR A 473 -25.22 8.18 -19.27
N MET A 474 -25.57 6.96 -19.73
CA MET A 474 -24.66 6.12 -20.50
C MET A 474 -24.15 6.81 -21.77
N ALA A 475 -25.02 7.55 -22.47
CA ALA A 475 -24.64 8.27 -23.68
C ALA A 475 -23.55 9.33 -23.46
N ILE A 476 -23.38 9.85 -22.23
CA ILE A 476 -22.37 10.88 -21.89
C ILE A 476 -20.94 10.38 -22.12
N PHE A 477 -20.70 9.09 -21.93
CA PHE A 477 -19.38 8.49 -22.15
C PHE A 477 -19.02 8.36 -23.64
N SER A 478 -19.98 8.48 -24.54
CA SER A 478 -19.80 8.38 -26.00
C SER A 478 -20.04 9.69 -26.75
N THR A 479 -20.85 10.61 -26.16
CA THR A 479 -21.27 11.87 -26.79
C THR A 479 -21.53 12.94 -25.74
N THR A 480 -21.60 14.19 -26.17
CA THR A 480 -22.00 15.35 -25.34
C THR A 480 -23.46 15.77 -25.56
N GLU A 481 -24.20 15.11 -26.46
CA GLU A 481 -25.55 15.55 -26.88
C GLU A 481 -26.54 15.59 -25.72
N SER A 482 -26.49 14.60 -24.81
CA SER A 482 -27.37 14.55 -23.65
C SER A 482 -27.17 15.71 -22.66
N LEU A 483 -25.98 16.30 -22.64
CA LEU A 483 -25.65 17.45 -21.76
C LEU A 483 -26.22 18.79 -22.28
N LYS A 484 -26.55 18.87 -23.56
CA LYS A 484 -27.07 20.12 -24.20
C LYS A 484 -26.11 21.32 -24.06
N ILE A 485 -24.79 21.08 -23.95
CA ILE A 485 -23.77 22.13 -23.85
C ILE A 485 -23.18 22.45 -25.22
N ASP A 486 -22.76 23.70 -25.41
CA ASP A 486 -22.03 24.12 -26.62
C ASP A 486 -20.57 23.62 -26.54
N THR A 487 -20.29 22.47 -27.15
CA THR A 487 -18.98 21.83 -27.16
C THR A 487 -17.98 22.47 -28.13
N THR A 488 -18.43 23.37 -29.01
CA THR A 488 -17.55 24.06 -29.98
C THR A 488 -16.46 24.88 -29.31
N LYS A 489 -16.71 25.32 -28.06
CA LYS A 489 -15.76 26.10 -27.27
C LYS A 489 -14.69 25.25 -26.55
N TYR A 490 -14.93 23.95 -26.36
CA TYR A 490 -14.14 23.11 -25.48
C TYR A 490 -13.42 21.97 -26.21
N ASN A 491 -13.71 21.76 -27.50
CA ASN A 491 -13.18 20.65 -28.31
C ASN A 491 -13.34 19.27 -27.62
N GLU A 492 -14.50 19.07 -26.96
CA GLU A 492 -14.81 17.83 -26.26
C GLU A 492 -15.75 16.97 -27.12
N VAL A 493 -15.42 15.67 -27.24
CA VAL A 493 -16.22 14.69 -27.98
C VAL A 493 -17.15 13.94 -27.05
N THR A 494 -16.71 13.70 -25.80
CA THR A 494 -17.49 13.00 -24.77
C THR A 494 -17.80 13.92 -23.60
N GLY A 495 -18.85 13.61 -22.84
CA GLY A 495 -19.18 14.33 -21.60
C GLY A 495 -18.37 13.88 -20.38
N ALA A 496 -17.33 13.07 -20.56
CA ALA A 496 -16.60 12.46 -19.46
C ALA A 496 -15.59 13.40 -18.77
N ALA A 497 -15.32 14.60 -19.29
CA ALA A 497 -14.44 15.56 -18.65
C ALA A 497 -14.91 15.87 -17.22
N GLY A 498 -14.01 15.74 -16.25
CA GLY A 498 -14.32 15.93 -14.82
C GLY A 498 -14.97 14.73 -14.11
N ILE A 499 -15.32 13.65 -14.81
CA ILE A 499 -15.75 12.41 -14.17
C ILE A 499 -14.54 11.69 -13.57
N PRO A 500 -14.56 11.33 -12.28
CA PRO A 500 -13.46 10.59 -11.66
C PRO A 500 -13.07 9.35 -12.47
N GLU A 501 -11.76 9.15 -12.63
CA GLU A 501 -11.12 8.08 -13.41
C GLU A 501 -11.38 8.08 -14.93
N PHE A 502 -12.51 8.63 -15.41
CA PHE A 502 -12.84 8.72 -16.84
C PHE A 502 -12.43 10.04 -17.51
N GLY A 503 -12.20 11.09 -16.73
CA GLY A 503 -11.95 12.45 -17.23
C GLY A 503 -10.51 12.72 -17.73
N THR A 504 -9.58 11.78 -17.60
CA THR A 504 -8.22 11.98 -18.08
C THR A 504 -8.15 11.96 -19.61
N PRO A 505 -7.23 12.71 -20.28
CA PRO A 505 -7.08 12.68 -21.73
C PRO A 505 -6.88 11.26 -22.28
N PHE A 506 -6.18 10.40 -21.57
CA PHE A 506 -5.94 9.02 -21.95
C PHE A 506 -7.24 8.20 -22.01
N VAL A 507 -8.06 8.26 -20.95
CA VAL A 507 -9.32 7.51 -20.90
C VAL A 507 -10.35 8.07 -21.86
N ARG A 508 -10.42 9.41 -22.00
CA ARG A 508 -11.30 10.03 -23.02
C ARG A 508 -10.94 9.58 -24.43
N GLY A 509 -9.66 9.41 -24.75
CA GLY A 509 -9.23 8.83 -26.02
C GLY A 509 -9.69 7.36 -26.21
N ILE A 510 -9.76 6.55 -25.15
CA ILE A 510 -10.35 5.21 -25.22
C ILE A 510 -11.86 5.29 -25.49
N LEU A 511 -12.58 6.17 -24.77
CA LEU A 511 -14.02 6.39 -24.94
C LEU A 511 -14.37 6.84 -26.37
N GLU A 512 -13.61 7.77 -26.93
CA GLU A 512 -13.79 8.26 -28.31
C GLU A 512 -13.60 7.15 -29.36
N LEU A 513 -12.63 6.26 -29.14
CA LEU A 513 -12.36 5.13 -30.04
C LEU A 513 -13.42 4.04 -29.94
N THR A 514 -13.79 3.68 -28.70
CA THR A 514 -14.62 2.49 -28.44
C THR A 514 -16.11 2.79 -28.40
N LYS A 515 -16.52 4.02 -28.08
CA LYS A 515 -17.91 4.48 -28.01
C LYS A 515 -18.83 3.54 -27.22
N PRO A 516 -18.57 3.31 -25.93
CA PRO A 516 -19.30 2.35 -25.12
C PRO A 516 -20.79 2.69 -25.04
N THR A 517 -21.63 1.66 -25.01
CA THR A 517 -23.09 1.76 -24.94
C THR A 517 -23.68 1.01 -23.76
N THR A 518 -22.86 0.22 -23.05
CA THR A 518 -23.28 -0.63 -21.94
C THR A 518 -22.40 -0.40 -20.69
N PHE A 519 -22.97 -0.68 -19.51
CA PHE A 519 -22.24 -0.62 -18.25
C PHE A 519 -21.05 -1.59 -18.25
N ALA A 520 -21.23 -2.81 -18.77
CA ALA A 520 -20.16 -3.80 -18.89
C ALA A 520 -18.99 -3.31 -19.75
N GLU A 521 -19.25 -2.56 -20.83
CA GLU A 521 -18.18 -1.95 -21.65
C GLU A 521 -17.42 -0.87 -20.88
N LEU A 522 -18.08 -0.07 -20.05
CA LEU A 522 -17.41 0.90 -19.16
C LEU A 522 -16.53 0.21 -18.11
N VAL A 523 -16.98 -0.92 -17.55
CA VAL A 523 -16.19 -1.74 -16.64
C VAL A 523 -14.90 -2.25 -17.33
N THR A 524 -15.03 -2.72 -18.58
CA THR A 524 -13.87 -3.13 -19.39
C THR A 524 -12.92 -1.94 -19.61
N ILE A 525 -13.41 -0.77 -20.01
CA ILE A 525 -12.59 0.43 -20.21
C ILE A 525 -11.89 0.87 -18.93
N SER A 526 -12.58 0.85 -17.78
CA SER A 526 -11.99 1.14 -16.48
C SER A 526 -10.81 0.19 -16.21
N GLY A 527 -10.97 -1.10 -16.41
CA GLY A 527 -9.90 -2.08 -16.25
C GLY A 527 -8.72 -1.86 -17.21
N LEU A 528 -8.99 -1.58 -18.48
CA LEU A 528 -7.98 -1.29 -19.51
C LEU A 528 -7.17 -0.03 -19.20
N SER A 529 -7.80 0.98 -18.62
CA SER A 529 -7.19 2.28 -18.34
C SER A 529 -6.30 2.29 -17.10
N HIS A 530 -6.56 1.42 -16.13
CA HIS A 530 -5.83 1.35 -14.86
C HIS A 530 -4.68 0.35 -14.85
N GLY A 531 -4.62 -0.54 -15.85
CA GLY A 531 -3.54 -1.52 -15.99
C GLY A 531 -2.27 -0.94 -16.62
N THR A 532 -1.17 -1.67 -16.48
CA THR A 532 0.09 -1.35 -17.18
C THR A 532 0.28 -2.36 -18.32
N ASP A 533 0.56 -1.85 -19.53
CA ASP A 533 0.70 -2.63 -20.78
C ASP A 533 -0.55 -3.48 -21.11
N VAL A 534 -1.73 -2.97 -20.78
CA VAL A 534 -3.01 -3.59 -21.05
C VAL A 534 -3.68 -2.99 -22.29
N TRP A 535 -3.63 -1.66 -22.45
CA TRP A 535 -4.27 -0.95 -23.57
C TRP A 535 -3.35 -0.78 -24.77
N LEU A 536 -2.30 0.06 -24.66
CA LEU A 536 -1.38 0.35 -25.76
C LEU A 536 -0.49 -0.86 -26.08
N GLY A 537 -0.37 -1.20 -27.36
CA GLY A 537 0.40 -2.36 -27.80
C GLY A 537 -0.24 -3.73 -27.46
N ASN A 538 -1.47 -3.72 -26.94
CA ASN A 538 -2.19 -4.91 -26.51
C ASN A 538 -3.67 -4.83 -26.94
N ALA A 539 -4.61 -4.56 -26.03
CA ALA A 539 -6.06 -4.56 -26.35
C ALA A 539 -6.43 -3.59 -27.48
N LYS A 540 -5.80 -2.41 -27.55
CA LYS A 540 -6.01 -1.46 -28.64
C LYS A 540 -5.71 -2.07 -30.00
N ASP A 541 -4.57 -2.75 -30.13
CA ASP A 541 -4.15 -3.35 -31.40
C ASP A 541 -5.09 -4.49 -31.82
N LEU A 542 -5.60 -5.27 -30.84
CA LEU A 542 -6.57 -6.35 -31.09
C LEU A 542 -7.92 -5.81 -31.60
N ILE A 543 -8.34 -4.66 -31.08
CA ILE A 543 -9.58 -4.00 -31.51
C ILE A 543 -9.39 -3.33 -32.87
N ASP A 544 -8.30 -2.58 -33.07
CA ASP A 544 -8.02 -1.85 -34.30
C ASP A 544 -7.89 -2.78 -35.52
N ASN A 545 -7.30 -3.96 -35.34
CA ASN A 545 -7.15 -4.94 -36.41
C ASN A 545 -8.32 -5.91 -36.55
N GLY A 546 -9.38 -5.76 -35.73
CA GLY A 546 -10.61 -6.56 -35.78
C GLY A 546 -10.45 -7.99 -35.24
N THR A 547 -9.40 -8.29 -34.48
CA THR A 547 -9.21 -9.61 -33.84
C THR A 547 -10.21 -9.83 -32.71
N CYS A 548 -10.50 -8.79 -31.91
CA CYS A 548 -11.43 -8.80 -30.80
C CYS A 548 -12.32 -7.55 -30.81
N LYS A 549 -13.52 -7.67 -30.25
CA LYS A 549 -14.33 -6.54 -29.85
C LYS A 549 -13.95 -6.08 -28.44
N LEU A 550 -14.45 -4.91 -28.01
CA LEU A 550 -14.20 -4.37 -26.68
C LEU A 550 -14.59 -5.34 -25.55
N ASN A 551 -15.70 -6.05 -25.70
CA ASN A 551 -16.20 -7.00 -24.71
C ASN A 551 -15.54 -8.40 -24.76
N GLU A 552 -14.56 -8.61 -25.65
CA GLU A 552 -13.85 -9.87 -25.84
C GLU A 552 -12.39 -9.79 -25.36
N VAL A 553 -11.83 -8.57 -25.21
CA VAL A 553 -10.46 -8.39 -24.73
C VAL A 553 -10.36 -8.61 -23.21
N ILE A 554 -9.16 -8.91 -22.74
CA ILE A 554 -8.89 -8.99 -21.30
C ILE A 554 -8.92 -7.58 -20.71
N GLY A 555 -10.01 -7.21 -20.03
CA GLY A 555 -10.19 -5.91 -19.41
C GLY A 555 -9.72 -5.88 -17.95
N CYS A 556 -10.05 -6.90 -17.17
CA CYS A 556 -9.74 -7.03 -15.75
C CYS A 556 -9.00 -8.35 -15.48
N ARG A 557 -8.32 -8.43 -14.33
CA ARG A 557 -7.62 -9.67 -13.95
C ARG A 557 -8.56 -10.89 -13.85
N ASP A 558 -9.79 -10.65 -13.40
CA ASP A 558 -10.81 -11.67 -13.22
C ASP A 558 -11.16 -12.36 -14.57
N ASP A 559 -11.14 -11.61 -15.66
CA ASP A 559 -11.39 -12.14 -17.02
C ASP A 559 -10.38 -13.25 -17.36
N ILE A 560 -9.10 -13.07 -16.96
CA ILE A 560 -8.07 -14.10 -17.22
C ILE A 560 -8.47 -15.43 -16.58
N MET A 561 -8.94 -15.43 -15.35
CA MET A 561 -9.31 -16.65 -14.65
C MET A 561 -10.57 -17.27 -15.25
N VAL A 562 -11.62 -16.45 -15.45
CA VAL A 562 -12.91 -16.90 -15.95
C VAL A 562 -12.79 -17.45 -17.37
N ASP A 563 -12.10 -16.73 -18.27
CA ASP A 563 -11.92 -17.17 -19.65
C ASP A 563 -11.09 -18.47 -19.75
N LEU A 564 -10.00 -18.58 -18.96
CA LEU A 564 -9.21 -19.81 -18.92
C LEU A 564 -10.02 -21.00 -18.44
N MET A 565 -10.89 -20.81 -17.43
CA MET A 565 -11.81 -21.85 -16.99
C MET A 565 -12.83 -22.19 -18.08
N GLY A 566 -13.34 -21.19 -18.81
CA GLY A 566 -14.21 -21.37 -19.97
C GLY A 566 -13.57 -22.17 -21.10
N TYR A 567 -12.27 -22.02 -21.32
CA TYR A 567 -11.49 -22.86 -22.26
C TYR A 567 -11.20 -24.26 -21.70
N GLY A 568 -11.49 -24.57 -20.44
CA GLY A 568 -11.28 -25.89 -19.84
C GLY A 568 -9.99 -26.03 -19.02
N VAL A 569 -9.24 -24.95 -18.80
CA VAL A 569 -8.09 -24.95 -17.89
C VAL A 569 -8.59 -25.13 -16.44
N LYS A 570 -7.88 -25.95 -15.66
CA LYS A 570 -8.26 -26.24 -14.26
C LYS A 570 -8.37 -24.98 -13.42
N PRO A 571 -9.39 -24.82 -12.56
CA PRO A 571 -9.65 -23.61 -11.77
C PRO A 571 -8.44 -23.11 -10.97
N LYS A 572 -7.76 -23.98 -10.22
CA LYS A 572 -6.57 -23.62 -9.42
C LYS A 572 -5.41 -23.11 -10.30
N LEU A 573 -5.23 -23.70 -11.48
CA LEU A 573 -4.21 -23.25 -12.44
C LEU A 573 -4.61 -21.90 -13.06
N SER A 574 -5.87 -21.73 -13.44
CA SER A 574 -6.40 -20.47 -13.97
C SER A 574 -6.18 -19.31 -13.00
N PHE A 575 -6.45 -19.53 -11.71
CA PHE A 575 -6.16 -18.58 -10.63
C PHE A 575 -4.65 -18.28 -10.52
N THR A 576 -3.81 -19.31 -10.55
CA THR A 576 -2.34 -19.15 -10.45
C THR A 576 -1.80 -18.33 -11.63
N ILE A 577 -2.28 -18.59 -12.84
CA ILE A 577 -1.92 -17.84 -14.05
C ILE A 577 -2.37 -16.38 -13.90
N MET A 578 -3.62 -16.14 -13.51
CA MET A 578 -4.17 -14.81 -13.27
C MET A 578 -3.33 -14.01 -12.26
N GLU A 579 -2.98 -14.62 -11.12
CA GLU A 579 -2.14 -14.00 -10.08
C GLU A 579 -0.72 -13.68 -10.57
N SER A 580 -0.15 -14.50 -11.46
CA SER A 580 1.16 -14.24 -12.07
C SER A 580 1.09 -13.09 -13.06
N VAL A 581 0.11 -13.11 -13.96
CA VAL A 581 -0.06 -12.09 -15.01
C VAL A 581 -0.36 -10.72 -14.42
N ARG A 582 -1.31 -10.62 -13.46
CA ARG A 582 -1.65 -9.34 -12.85
C ARG A 582 -0.50 -8.66 -12.10
N LYS A 583 0.52 -9.43 -11.69
CA LYS A 583 1.74 -8.93 -11.01
C LYS A 583 2.91 -8.71 -11.98
N GLY A 584 2.68 -8.86 -13.27
CA GLY A 584 3.70 -8.69 -14.31
C GLY A 584 4.80 -9.76 -14.32
N LYS A 585 4.56 -10.90 -13.67
CA LYS A 585 5.53 -12.03 -13.64
C LYS A 585 5.49 -12.88 -14.93
N GLY A 586 4.49 -12.63 -15.79
CA GLY A 586 4.30 -13.33 -17.06
C GLY A 586 3.86 -14.78 -16.93
N LEU A 587 4.06 -15.56 -18.00
CA LEU A 587 3.66 -16.96 -18.12
C LEU A 587 4.88 -17.88 -18.06
N LYS A 588 4.72 -19.06 -17.44
CA LYS A 588 5.70 -20.15 -17.50
C LYS A 588 5.43 -21.02 -18.73
N ASP A 589 6.47 -21.64 -19.29
CA ASP A 589 6.37 -22.49 -20.48
C ASP A 589 5.38 -23.66 -20.29
N GLU A 590 5.34 -24.25 -19.10
CA GLU A 590 4.40 -25.31 -18.74
C GLU A 590 2.94 -24.84 -18.80
N TRP A 591 2.66 -23.60 -18.37
CA TRP A 591 1.31 -23.00 -18.42
C TRP A 591 0.90 -22.69 -19.87
N VAL A 592 1.82 -22.15 -20.67
CA VAL A 592 1.58 -21.93 -22.11
C VAL A 592 1.25 -23.23 -22.84
N THR A 593 1.91 -24.32 -22.47
CA THR A 593 1.64 -25.66 -23.03
C THR A 593 0.22 -26.11 -22.66
N GLU A 594 -0.18 -25.97 -21.40
CA GLU A 594 -1.53 -26.33 -20.93
C GLU A 594 -2.61 -25.44 -21.56
N MET A 595 -2.37 -24.12 -21.68
CA MET A 595 -3.28 -23.20 -22.37
C MET A 595 -3.51 -23.62 -23.84
N LYS A 596 -2.44 -23.94 -24.56
CA LYS A 596 -2.52 -24.42 -25.95
C LYS A 596 -3.26 -25.78 -26.07
N ALA A 597 -3.04 -26.67 -25.11
CA ALA A 597 -3.74 -27.97 -25.07
C ALA A 597 -5.25 -27.81 -24.87
N ASN A 598 -5.67 -26.72 -24.20
CA ASN A 598 -7.08 -26.37 -24.01
C ASN A 598 -7.62 -25.39 -25.08
N ASN A 599 -6.94 -25.23 -26.21
CA ASN A 599 -7.34 -24.36 -27.33
C ASN A 599 -7.50 -22.87 -26.96
N VAL A 600 -6.75 -22.37 -25.96
CA VAL A 600 -6.72 -20.94 -25.65
C VAL A 600 -6.16 -20.17 -26.85
N PRO A 601 -6.83 -19.13 -27.35
CA PRO A 601 -6.40 -18.38 -28.51
C PRO A 601 -4.98 -17.79 -28.37
N ALA A 602 -4.25 -17.76 -29.47
CA ALA A 602 -2.87 -17.24 -29.46
C ALA A 602 -2.79 -15.79 -29.02
N TRP A 603 -3.76 -14.95 -29.41
CA TRP A 603 -3.83 -13.54 -28.99
C TRP A 603 -4.00 -13.39 -27.47
N PHE A 604 -4.76 -14.30 -26.84
CA PHE A 604 -4.97 -14.30 -25.39
C PHE A 604 -3.67 -14.61 -24.64
N ILE A 605 -2.92 -15.62 -25.10
CA ILE A 605 -1.60 -15.98 -24.53
C ILE A 605 -0.62 -14.81 -24.70
N ASP A 606 -0.59 -14.18 -25.89
CA ASP A 606 0.25 -13.02 -26.18
C ASP A 606 -0.12 -11.83 -25.29
N SER A 607 -1.40 -11.55 -25.12
CA SER A 607 -1.90 -10.51 -24.23
C SER A 607 -1.46 -10.74 -22.77
N CYS A 608 -1.62 -11.96 -22.24
CA CYS A 608 -1.15 -12.32 -20.89
C CYS A 608 0.36 -12.15 -20.71
N THR A 609 1.16 -12.32 -21.79
CA THR A 609 2.61 -12.12 -21.75
C THR A 609 3.00 -10.65 -21.69
N LYS A 610 2.22 -9.77 -22.32
CA LYS A 610 2.47 -8.30 -22.35
C LYS A 610 2.10 -7.59 -21.06
N ILE A 611 1.02 -8.03 -20.40
CA ILE A 611 0.45 -7.39 -19.21
C ILE A 611 1.48 -7.32 -18.07
N LYS A 612 1.64 -6.14 -17.46
CA LYS A 612 2.52 -5.91 -16.29
C LYS A 612 1.76 -5.68 -15.00
N TYR A 613 0.55 -5.14 -15.09
CA TYR A 613 -0.32 -4.94 -13.93
C TYR A 613 -1.79 -4.86 -14.34
N MET A 614 -2.69 -5.49 -13.57
CA MET A 614 -4.14 -5.40 -13.79
C MET A 614 -4.92 -5.24 -12.49
N PHE A 615 -6.00 -4.47 -12.58
CA PHE A 615 -6.96 -4.28 -11.52
C PHE A 615 -8.04 -5.37 -11.48
N PRO A 616 -8.70 -5.58 -10.29
CA PRO A 616 -9.85 -6.48 -10.18
C PRO A 616 -11.12 -5.88 -10.82
N LYS A 617 -12.00 -6.75 -11.34
CA LYS A 617 -13.30 -6.37 -11.91
C LYS A 617 -14.17 -5.62 -10.88
N ALA A 618 -14.17 -6.07 -9.63
CA ALA A 618 -14.90 -5.42 -8.55
C ALA A 618 -14.52 -3.94 -8.36
N HIS A 619 -13.23 -3.60 -8.45
CA HIS A 619 -12.76 -2.23 -8.43
C HIS A 619 -13.34 -1.41 -9.59
N ALA A 620 -13.25 -1.95 -10.81
CA ALA A 620 -13.78 -1.28 -11.99
C ALA A 620 -15.28 -1.03 -11.88
N VAL A 621 -16.04 -2.03 -11.40
CA VAL A 621 -17.51 -1.89 -11.17
C VAL A 621 -17.80 -0.78 -10.19
N ALA A 622 -17.16 -0.76 -9.01
CA ALA A 622 -17.39 0.26 -7.98
C ALA A 622 -17.17 1.68 -8.53
N TYR A 623 -16.11 1.89 -9.30
CA TYR A 623 -15.80 3.20 -9.87
C TYR A 623 -16.71 3.59 -11.05
N VAL A 624 -17.17 2.64 -11.86
CA VAL A 624 -18.19 2.92 -12.88
C VAL A 624 -19.53 3.28 -12.25
N MET A 625 -19.92 2.57 -11.17
CA MET A 625 -21.11 2.94 -10.39
C MET A 625 -20.99 4.37 -9.85
N MET A 626 -19.85 4.72 -9.28
CA MET A 626 -19.59 6.07 -8.76
C MET A 626 -19.66 7.11 -9.88
N ALA A 627 -19.01 6.86 -11.01
CA ALA A 627 -19.00 7.78 -12.16
C ALA A 627 -20.40 7.97 -12.75
N HIS A 628 -21.18 6.90 -12.87
CA HIS A 628 -22.54 6.93 -13.37
C HIS A 628 -23.48 7.70 -12.45
N LEU A 629 -23.43 7.43 -11.14
CA LEU A 629 -24.24 8.13 -10.14
C LEU A 629 -23.96 9.64 -10.11
N ALA A 630 -22.70 10.04 -10.10
CA ALA A 630 -22.32 11.45 -10.09
C ALA A 630 -22.90 12.19 -11.31
N ARG A 631 -22.84 11.56 -12.47
CA ARG A 631 -23.31 12.18 -13.71
C ARG A 631 -24.84 12.22 -13.82
N CYS A 632 -25.55 11.20 -13.33
CA CYS A 632 -26.99 11.23 -13.23
C CYS A 632 -27.51 12.42 -12.41
N ILE A 633 -26.85 12.72 -11.29
CA ILE A 633 -27.23 13.87 -10.46
C ILE A 633 -27.04 15.17 -11.23
N GLU A 634 -25.92 15.36 -11.93
CA GLU A 634 -25.67 16.54 -12.75
C GLU A 634 -26.73 16.70 -13.85
N GLU A 635 -27.12 15.62 -14.51
CA GLU A 635 -28.11 15.64 -15.57
C GLU A 635 -29.50 15.98 -15.03
N VAL A 636 -29.92 15.36 -13.92
CA VAL A 636 -31.22 15.66 -13.27
C VAL A 636 -31.28 17.12 -12.81
N SER A 637 -30.16 17.62 -12.24
CA SER A 637 -30.02 19.00 -11.81
C SER A 637 -30.17 19.97 -12.98
N SER A 638 -29.52 19.70 -14.12
CA SER A 638 -29.61 20.55 -15.31
C SER A 638 -31.00 20.61 -15.95
N LYS A 639 -31.80 19.53 -15.81
CA LYS A 639 -33.20 19.49 -16.29
C LYS A 639 -34.16 20.23 -15.40
N ASN A 640 -33.88 20.34 -14.10
CA ASN A 640 -34.78 20.94 -13.12
C ASN A 640 -34.52 22.43 -12.84
N ASN A 641 -33.35 22.95 -13.19
CA ASN A 641 -32.98 24.35 -12.96
C ASN A 641 -32.20 24.91 -14.15
N ASN A 642 -32.86 25.67 -15.01
CA ASN A 642 -32.21 26.44 -16.08
C ASN A 642 -31.27 27.57 -15.58
N ASP A 643 -31.14 27.76 -14.28
CA ASP A 643 -30.42 28.89 -13.65
C ASP A 643 -28.99 28.53 -13.14
N TRP A 644 -28.49 27.34 -13.45
CA TRP A 644 -27.17 26.86 -12.94
C TRP A 644 -26.10 26.73 -14.04
N VAL A 645 -26.11 27.59 -15.05
CA VAL A 645 -25.02 27.74 -16.03
C VAL A 645 -24.34 29.09 -15.85
#